data_a92bc566aeafd04a078b4014b60f8963
#
_entry.id   a92bc566aeafd04a078b4014b60f8963
#
_cell.length_a   1.000
_cell.length_b   1.000
_cell.length_c   1.000
_cell.angle_alpha   90.00
_cell.angle_beta   90.00
_cell.angle_gamma   90.00
#
_symmetry.space_group_name_H-M   'P 1'
#
loop_
_entity.id
_entity.type
_entity.pdbx_description
1 polymer ?
#
loop_
_entity_poly.entity_id
_entity_poly.type
_entity_poly.pdbx_seq_one_letter_code
_entity_poly.pdbx_strand_id
1 'polypeptide(L)'
;AYPRERVEFMLEDSRVSILVTQQSLAERLQAPERALVRLDTDSQIIRAQDDHNLEPNGTAGNLAYVIYTSGSTGRPKGVAIDHRSALAFLHWARDIFSPDDCAGVLASTSICFDLSVFEFFFPLSMGGRILLVENALHLTALEEDANVTLINTVPSAMTELTRSKAIPKSVRTINLAGEPLRNKLVQKVYEQENVERVFNLYGPSEDTTYSTFTMIERGASVEPTIGRPVSNTQTYILDGYLRPCPVGVAGELHIGGAGLARCYINRPALTAERFIPNPFSDSAGARLYKTGDLARFLPGGDIEFLGRFDHQVKIRGFRIELGEVESVLGNHAEVREVVVLDTSSSAGDKQLVAYVVPSQEASLTAEVLRRYLREKLPDYMIPAAFVFLNALPLTPNGKIDRRALRLNEASRDENKREVIAPRDLLEFQLVQIWENLLNRRPISITDNFFELGGHSLLAVRLAAQVLDRLNRTLPLSALVQGASIESLARLLRQQAGSVQRSTVVAIQPEGAKTPFFCVHPVGGNILCYAELARSIERDRPFYGLQSAGLNGEEGSGFARIEDIAARYIEAIRTVQPAGPYLLGGWSFGGVVAFEMARQLKEQSQQTAHVAMLDSWAPAGSPTPNNDRLSSSDLAARFLADIAGISGKDLTIDFDLTQQLAPQEQLRSVLEQAISLGILPADMKVAQLELLFNVFERNARAFLDYSPPNLEMGSRIVLFRASDGKSEELDGPTLGWNRYLSDQLEVRDVTGNHYSMLASSNVRALAEQLSMCLDSLIS
;
A
#
# COMPACT_ATOMS: atom_id res chain seq x y z
N ALA A 1 17.09 -5.30 -7.00
CA ALA A 1 18.47 -5.44 -7.52
C ALA A 1 19.41 -4.54 -6.72
N TYR A 2 20.68 -4.93 -6.58
CA TYR A 2 21.67 -4.07 -5.91
C TYR A 2 22.09 -2.91 -6.83
N PRO A 3 22.38 -1.72 -6.25
CA PRO A 3 22.99 -0.62 -6.99
C PRO A 3 24.35 -1.02 -7.58
N ARG A 4 24.74 -0.35 -8.67
CA ARG A 4 25.97 -0.68 -9.41
C ARG A 4 27.22 -0.56 -8.53
N GLU A 5 27.39 0.54 -7.79
CA GLU A 5 28.53 0.74 -6.89
C GLU A 5 28.66 -0.39 -5.84
N ARG A 6 27.53 -0.88 -5.34
CA ARG A 6 27.52 -2.00 -4.38
C ARG A 6 27.96 -3.32 -5.02
N VAL A 7 27.53 -3.61 -6.24
CA VAL A 7 27.94 -4.81 -6.98
C VAL A 7 29.44 -4.74 -7.32
N GLU A 8 29.92 -3.60 -7.80
CA GLU A 8 31.33 -3.39 -8.09
C GLU A 8 32.20 -3.60 -6.85
N PHE A 9 31.80 -3.01 -5.70
CA PHE A 9 32.46 -3.26 -4.42
C PHE A 9 32.51 -4.75 -4.04
N MET A 10 31.38 -5.48 -4.15
CA MET A 10 31.32 -6.91 -3.82
C MET A 10 32.23 -7.74 -4.74
N LEU A 11 32.30 -7.41 -6.02
CA LEU A 11 33.16 -8.06 -6.99
C LEU A 11 34.66 -7.81 -6.71
N GLU A 12 35.01 -6.59 -6.33
CA GLU A 12 36.39 -6.23 -5.96
C GLU A 12 36.81 -6.88 -4.66
N ASP A 13 35.93 -6.80 -3.63
CA ASP A 13 36.22 -7.35 -2.30
C ASP A 13 36.32 -8.88 -2.32
N SER A 14 35.46 -9.57 -3.09
CA SER A 14 35.50 -11.04 -3.21
C SER A 14 36.63 -11.56 -4.13
N ARG A 15 37.20 -10.74 -5.00
CA ARG A 15 38.25 -11.07 -5.96
C ARG A 15 37.88 -12.28 -6.83
N VAL A 16 36.61 -12.38 -7.22
CA VAL A 16 36.14 -13.45 -8.09
C VAL A 16 36.80 -13.38 -9.46
N SER A 17 37.26 -14.52 -9.99
CA SER A 17 37.89 -14.62 -11.29
C SER A 17 36.88 -14.87 -12.42
N ILE A 18 35.72 -15.43 -12.12
CA ILE A 18 34.65 -15.75 -13.06
C ILE A 18 33.35 -15.06 -12.60
N LEU A 19 32.69 -14.41 -13.56
CA LEU A 19 31.38 -13.80 -13.34
C LEU A 19 30.33 -14.48 -14.23
N VAL A 20 29.37 -15.15 -13.60
CA VAL A 20 28.21 -15.73 -14.29
C VAL A 20 27.11 -14.67 -14.31
N THR A 21 26.61 -14.33 -15.50
CA THR A 21 25.69 -13.19 -15.69
C THR A 21 24.84 -13.37 -16.95
N GLN A 22 24.12 -12.31 -17.34
CA GLN A 22 23.43 -12.16 -18.63
C GLN A 22 24.05 -11.01 -19.42
N GLN A 23 23.93 -10.99 -20.74
CA GLN A 23 24.53 -9.97 -21.61
C GLN A 23 24.14 -8.53 -21.16
N SER A 24 22.87 -8.29 -20.94
CA SER A 24 22.36 -6.97 -20.53
C SER A 24 22.91 -6.46 -19.18
N LEU A 25 23.28 -7.39 -18.28
CA LEU A 25 23.88 -7.06 -16.99
C LEU A 25 25.40 -6.89 -17.11
N ALA A 26 26.08 -7.69 -17.96
CA ALA A 26 27.50 -7.59 -18.22
C ALA A 26 27.87 -6.20 -18.79
N GLU A 27 27.07 -5.67 -19.71
CA GLU A 27 27.26 -4.34 -20.30
C GLU A 27 27.19 -3.21 -19.25
N ARG A 28 26.37 -3.39 -18.23
CA ARG A 28 26.23 -2.41 -17.13
C ARG A 28 27.38 -2.44 -16.13
N LEU A 29 28.07 -3.58 -15.96
CA LEU A 29 29.04 -3.77 -14.88
C LEU A 29 30.48 -3.42 -15.28
N GLN A 30 30.80 -3.24 -16.58
CA GLN A 30 32.14 -2.91 -17.10
C GLN A 30 33.26 -3.69 -16.37
N ALA A 31 33.21 -5.02 -16.40
CA ALA A 31 34.15 -5.89 -15.68
C ALA A 31 35.23 -6.50 -16.65
N PRO A 32 36.19 -5.71 -17.15
CA PRO A 32 37.07 -6.12 -18.27
C PRO A 32 38.10 -7.20 -17.91
N GLU A 33 38.43 -7.37 -16.64
CA GLU A 33 39.52 -8.28 -16.19
C GLU A 33 39.04 -9.66 -15.74
N ARG A 34 37.75 -9.97 -15.83
CA ARG A 34 37.16 -11.23 -15.37
C ARG A 34 36.66 -12.09 -16.55
N ALA A 35 36.76 -13.39 -16.40
CA ALA A 35 36.12 -14.29 -17.34
C ALA A 35 34.59 -14.18 -17.18
N LEU A 36 33.89 -13.89 -18.28
CA LEU A 36 32.43 -13.79 -18.28
C LEU A 36 31.82 -15.07 -18.84
N VAL A 37 30.79 -15.59 -18.14
CA VAL A 37 29.91 -16.65 -18.62
C VAL A 37 28.51 -16.07 -18.70
N ARG A 38 27.99 -15.88 -19.90
CA ARG A 38 26.66 -15.26 -20.14
C ARG A 38 25.64 -16.36 -20.40
N LEU A 39 24.73 -16.54 -19.46
CA LEU A 39 23.76 -17.66 -19.51
C LEU A 39 22.81 -17.59 -20.73
N ASP A 40 22.57 -16.39 -21.26
CA ASP A 40 21.74 -16.13 -22.43
C ASP A 40 22.53 -16.31 -23.75
N THR A 41 23.60 -15.54 -23.97
CA THR A 41 24.33 -15.52 -25.23
C THR A 41 25.31 -16.66 -25.41
N ASP A 42 25.89 -17.20 -24.32
CA ASP A 42 26.83 -18.32 -24.35
C ASP A 42 26.14 -19.71 -24.24
N SER A 43 24.80 -19.74 -24.29
CA SER A 43 23.98 -20.94 -24.06
C SER A 43 24.32 -22.12 -24.96
N GLN A 44 24.76 -21.90 -26.22
CA GLN A 44 25.18 -22.94 -27.11
C GLN A 44 26.54 -23.56 -26.68
N ILE A 45 27.47 -22.71 -26.24
CA ILE A 45 28.78 -23.14 -25.73
C ILE A 45 28.59 -23.94 -24.45
N ILE A 46 27.73 -23.48 -23.56
CA ILE A 46 27.41 -24.16 -22.30
C ILE A 46 26.79 -25.53 -22.55
N ARG A 47 25.82 -25.62 -23.46
CA ARG A 47 25.18 -26.90 -23.82
C ARG A 47 26.11 -27.90 -24.52
N ALA A 48 27.21 -27.44 -25.12
CA ALA A 48 28.21 -28.27 -25.76
C ALA A 48 29.26 -28.84 -24.80
N GLN A 49 29.22 -28.43 -23.51
CA GLN A 49 30.12 -28.96 -22.49
C GLN A 49 29.66 -30.36 -22.05
N ASP A 50 30.60 -31.13 -21.51
CA ASP A 50 30.32 -32.42 -20.89
C ASP A 50 29.34 -32.26 -19.71
N ASP A 51 28.28 -33.05 -19.65
CA ASP A 51 27.25 -33.04 -18.62
C ASP A 51 27.48 -34.10 -17.51
N HIS A 52 28.59 -34.84 -17.56
CA HIS A 52 28.95 -35.77 -16.51
C HIS A 52 29.41 -35.05 -15.24
N ASN A 53 29.22 -35.72 -14.10
CA ASN A 53 29.72 -35.21 -12.83
C ASN A 53 31.23 -35.04 -12.86
N LEU A 54 31.69 -33.86 -12.41
CA LEU A 54 33.12 -33.58 -12.28
C LEU A 54 33.74 -34.43 -11.17
N GLU A 55 35.02 -34.83 -11.36
CA GLU A 55 35.79 -35.43 -10.27
C GLU A 55 35.89 -34.44 -9.08
N PRO A 56 35.63 -34.89 -7.85
CA PRO A 56 35.67 -34.05 -6.68
C PRO A 56 37.10 -33.53 -6.42
N ASN A 57 37.34 -32.24 -6.68
CA ASN A 57 38.63 -31.58 -6.40
C ASN A 57 38.62 -30.77 -5.08
N GLY A 58 37.49 -30.76 -4.36
CA GLY A 58 37.32 -30.02 -3.13
C GLY A 58 37.39 -30.87 -1.89
N THR A 59 37.72 -30.26 -0.76
CA THR A 59 37.66 -30.85 0.57
C THR A 59 36.55 -30.21 1.39
N ALA A 60 36.13 -30.83 2.47
CA ALA A 60 35.15 -30.26 3.40
C ALA A 60 35.55 -28.88 3.98
N GLY A 61 36.84 -28.58 3.94
CA GLY A 61 37.40 -27.30 4.38
C GLY A 61 37.45 -26.22 3.28
N ASN A 62 37.06 -26.50 2.04
CA ASN A 62 36.93 -25.45 1.02
C ASN A 62 35.69 -24.62 1.25
N LEU A 63 35.65 -23.39 0.71
CA LEU A 63 34.46 -22.55 0.72
C LEU A 63 33.35 -23.17 -0.13
N ALA A 64 32.16 -23.24 0.43
CA ALA A 64 30.94 -23.59 -0.27
C ALA A 64 30.35 -22.35 -0.95
N TYR A 65 30.22 -21.26 -0.20
CA TYR A 65 29.68 -20.01 -0.71
C TYR A 65 30.11 -18.80 0.15
N VAL A 66 29.87 -17.61 -0.40
CA VAL A 66 30.00 -16.31 0.30
C VAL A 66 28.72 -15.51 0.08
N ILE A 67 28.10 -15.09 1.17
CA ILE A 67 26.94 -14.18 1.12
C ILE A 67 27.33 -12.86 1.77
N TYR A 68 27.01 -11.74 1.07
CA TYR A 68 27.25 -10.40 1.58
C TYR A 68 26.08 -9.92 2.42
N THR A 69 26.39 -9.47 3.64
CA THR A 69 25.44 -8.86 4.57
C THR A 69 25.79 -7.39 4.82
N SER A 70 24.85 -6.60 5.37
CA SER A 70 25.13 -5.23 5.80
C SER A 70 26.25 -5.20 6.85
N GLY A 71 27.05 -4.14 6.83
CA GLY A 71 28.19 -4.00 7.73
C GLY A 71 28.12 -2.75 8.59
N SER A 72 28.47 -2.86 9.85
CA SER A 72 28.48 -1.77 10.84
C SER A 72 29.40 -0.60 10.46
N THR A 73 30.35 -0.82 9.56
CA THR A 73 31.30 0.21 9.06
C THR A 73 30.80 0.94 7.82
N GLY A 74 29.54 0.77 7.44
CA GLY A 74 28.97 1.41 6.24
C GLY A 74 29.28 0.71 4.91
N ARG A 75 29.93 -0.47 4.93
CA ARG A 75 30.20 -1.28 3.73
C ARG A 75 29.81 -2.72 3.95
N PRO A 76 29.29 -3.42 2.94
CA PRO A 76 28.94 -4.84 3.02
C PRO A 76 30.12 -5.71 3.47
N LYS A 77 29.82 -6.81 4.15
CA LYS A 77 30.79 -7.81 4.59
C LYS A 77 30.43 -9.19 4.00
N GLY A 78 31.37 -9.86 3.39
CA GLY A 78 31.20 -11.21 2.83
C GLY A 78 31.41 -12.27 3.89
N VAL A 79 30.35 -13.03 4.24
CA VAL A 79 30.39 -14.15 5.17
C VAL A 79 30.80 -15.41 4.41
N ALA A 80 31.93 -16.00 4.77
CA ALA A 80 32.53 -17.15 4.08
C ALA A 80 32.15 -18.46 4.79
N ILE A 81 31.41 -19.33 4.11
CA ILE A 81 30.91 -20.62 4.64
C ILE A 81 31.65 -21.76 3.99
N ASP A 82 32.13 -22.72 4.81
CA ASP A 82 32.79 -23.94 4.36
C ASP A 82 31.77 -25.01 3.97
N HIS A 83 32.17 -25.93 3.09
CA HIS A 83 31.36 -27.11 2.78
C HIS A 83 31.00 -27.93 4.01
N ARG A 84 31.90 -28.02 5.00
CA ARG A 84 31.68 -28.71 6.27
C ARG A 84 30.51 -28.09 7.04
N SER A 85 30.44 -26.76 7.10
CA SER A 85 29.37 -26.03 7.81
C SER A 85 28.04 -26.20 7.11
N ALA A 86 28.02 -26.09 5.77
CA ALA A 86 26.82 -26.33 4.97
C ALA A 86 26.31 -27.77 5.13
N LEU A 87 27.21 -28.76 5.13
CA LEU A 87 26.84 -30.17 5.35
C LEU A 87 26.29 -30.45 6.73
N ALA A 88 26.89 -29.85 7.79
CA ALA A 88 26.36 -29.97 9.16
C ALA A 88 24.93 -29.48 9.26
N PHE A 89 24.63 -28.34 8.64
CA PHE A 89 23.30 -27.77 8.53
C PHE A 89 22.31 -28.69 7.79
N LEU A 90 22.70 -29.22 6.61
CA LEU A 90 21.84 -30.12 5.84
C LEU A 90 21.59 -31.46 6.54
N HIS A 91 22.56 -31.98 7.32
CA HIS A 91 22.36 -33.16 8.15
C HIS A 91 21.29 -32.93 9.23
N TRP A 92 21.35 -31.79 9.93
CA TRP A 92 20.31 -31.42 10.87
C TRP A 92 18.92 -31.34 10.18
N ALA A 93 18.85 -30.70 8.99
CA ALA A 93 17.60 -30.58 8.26
C ALA A 93 17.00 -31.97 7.92
N ARG A 94 17.84 -32.94 7.53
CA ARG A 94 17.41 -34.33 7.26
C ARG A 94 16.90 -35.06 8.49
N ASP A 95 17.38 -34.73 9.68
CA ASP A 95 16.89 -35.33 10.94
C ASP A 95 15.53 -34.81 11.36
N ILE A 96 15.15 -33.59 10.94
CA ILE A 96 13.92 -32.89 11.36
C ILE A 96 12.81 -33.01 10.32
N PHE A 97 13.14 -32.93 9.04
CA PHE A 97 12.17 -32.92 7.94
C PHE A 97 12.16 -34.27 7.20
N SER A 98 10.98 -34.72 6.85
CA SER A 98 10.76 -35.99 6.16
C SER A 98 10.91 -35.86 4.63
N PRO A 99 11.03 -36.99 3.89
CA PRO A 99 10.96 -36.96 2.43
C PRO A 99 9.66 -36.34 1.89
N ASP A 100 8.54 -36.48 2.60
CA ASP A 100 7.27 -35.88 2.20
C ASP A 100 7.30 -34.35 2.26
N ASP A 101 8.06 -33.76 3.19
CA ASP A 101 8.28 -32.32 3.24
C ASP A 101 9.06 -31.81 2.03
N CYS A 102 9.93 -32.66 1.46
CA CYS A 102 10.74 -32.35 0.28
C CYS A 102 10.05 -32.54 -1.04
N ALA A 103 8.82 -33.12 -1.06
CA ALA A 103 8.10 -33.43 -2.29
C ALA A 103 7.78 -32.16 -3.12
N GLY A 104 7.78 -30.97 -2.48
CA GLY A 104 7.62 -29.68 -3.14
C GLY A 104 8.00 -28.52 -2.22
N VAL A 105 9.29 -28.17 -2.17
CA VAL A 105 9.79 -27.05 -1.38
C VAL A 105 9.69 -25.76 -2.18
N LEU A 106 9.03 -24.75 -1.62
CA LEU A 106 8.93 -23.42 -2.23
C LEU A 106 10.27 -22.70 -2.10
N ALA A 107 10.93 -22.40 -3.23
CA ALA A 107 12.12 -21.57 -3.29
C ALA A 107 11.73 -20.16 -3.73
N SER A 108 11.58 -19.30 -2.77
CA SER A 108 11.07 -17.92 -2.92
C SER A 108 12.06 -16.86 -2.45
N THR A 109 13.16 -17.28 -1.85
CA THR A 109 14.17 -16.38 -1.30
C THR A 109 15.28 -16.13 -2.32
N SER A 110 15.70 -14.87 -2.44
CA SER A 110 16.86 -14.52 -3.27
C SER A 110 18.10 -15.31 -2.88
N ILE A 111 18.88 -15.79 -3.86
CA ILE A 111 20.17 -16.46 -3.63
C ILE A 111 21.21 -15.58 -2.91
N CYS A 112 20.98 -14.28 -2.82
CA CYS A 112 21.80 -13.37 -2.02
C CYS A 112 21.50 -13.41 -0.52
N PHE A 113 20.53 -14.25 -0.11
CA PHE A 113 20.10 -14.41 1.28
C PHE A 113 20.20 -15.87 1.69
N ASP A 114 20.71 -16.15 2.89
CA ASP A 114 21.10 -17.49 3.36
C ASP A 114 19.93 -18.49 3.51
N LEU A 115 18.69 -18.02 3.67
CA LEU A 115 17.53 -18.90 3.65
C LEU A 115 17.43 -19.72 2.36
N SER A 116 17.93 -19.19 1.24
CA SER A 116 17.96 -19.90 -0.04
C SER A 116 18.77 -21.19 0.00
N VAL A 117 19.76 -21.27 0.88
CA VAL A 117 20.58 -22.48 1.07
C VAL A 117 19.72 -23.67 1.51
N PHE A 118 18.78 -23.43 2.44
CA PHE A 118 17.79 -24.43 2.82
C PHE A 118 16.85 -24.77 1.67
N GLU A 119 16.29 -23.76 1.01
CA GLU A 119 15.28 -23.93 -0.03
C GLU A 119 15.78 -24.71 -1.27
N PHE A 120 17.07 -24.60 -1.58
CA PHE A 120 17.67 -25.30 -2.71
C PHE A 120 18.33 -26.63 -2.31
N PHE A 121 19.25 -26.59 -1.36
CA PHE A 121 20.13 -27.75 -1.12
C PHE A 121 19.49 -28.82 -0.24
N PHE A 122 18.57 -28.44 0.67
CA PHE A 122 17.88 -29.45 1.47
C PHE A 122 17.02 -30.38 0.60
N PRO A 123 16.06 -29.91 -0.23
CA PRO A 123 15.27 -30.83 -1.05
C PRO A 123 16.12 -31.60 -2.04
N LEU A 124 17.14 -30.99 -2.68
CA LEU A 124 18.00 -31.71 -3.60
C LEU A 124 18.78 -32.84 -2.90
N SER A 125 19.24 -32.63 -1.67
CA SER A 125 19.95 -33.66 -0.89
C SER A 125 19.07 -34.86 -0.51
N MET A 126 17.75 -34.67 -0.54
CA MET A 126 16.74 -35.68 -0.22
C MET A 126 16.09 -36.32 -1.46
N GLY A 127 16.48 -35.90 -2.67
CA GLY A 127 15.82 -36.30 -3.91
C GLY A 127 14.42 -35.67 -4.10
N GLY A 128 14.17 -34.57 -3.43
CA GLY A 128 12.92 -33.81 -3.50
C GLY A 128 12.86 -32.82 -4.67
N ARG A 129 11.82 -31.98 -4.67
CA ARG A 129 11.54 -31.04 -5.76
C ARG A 129 11.58 -29.60 -5.26
N ILE A 130 12.17 -28.70 -6.05
CA ILE A 130 12.17 -27.26 -5.85
C ILE A 130 11.10 -26.63 -6.73
N LEU A 131 10.27 -25.77 -6.14
CA LEU A 131 9.28 -24.94 -6.84
C LEU A 131 9.76 -23.50 -6.78
N LEU A 132 10.36 -23.04 -7.89
CA LEU A 132 10.98 -21.72 -7.97
C LEU A 132 9.94 -20.65 -8.30
N VAL A 133 9.87 -19.63 -7.46
CA VAL A 133 9.05 -18.43 -7.65
C VAL A 133 9.87 -17.17 -7.37
N GLU A 134 9.42 -16.03 -7.89
CA GLU A 134 10.12 -14.76 -7.71
C GLU A 134 10.17 -14.32 -6.23
N ASN A 135 9.10 -14.55 -5.49
CA ASN A 135 9.00 -14.33 -4.04
C ASN A 135 7.81 -15.13 -3.48
N ALA A 136 7.70 -15.24 -2.15
CA ALA A 136 6.67 -16.03 -1.49
C ALA A 136 5.22 -15.63 -1.85
N LEU A 137 4.98 -14.37 -2.23
CA LEU A 137 3.65 -13.90 -2.60
C LEU A 137 3.21 -14.34 -4.01
N HIS A 138 4.16 -14.76 -4.86
CA HIS A 138 3.85 -15.38 -6.15
C HIS A 138 3.40 -16.84 -6.04
N LEU A 139 3.23 -17.36 -4.84
CA LEU A 139 2.65 -18.68 -4.59
C LEU A 139 1.29 -18.87 -5.29
N THR A 140 0.49 -17.80 -5.37
CA THR A 140 -0.81 -17.80 -6.07
C THR A 140 -0.70 -17.90 -7.60
N ALA A 141 0.48 -17.70 -8.17
CA ALA A 141 0.73 -17.82 -9.62
C ALA A 141 1.14 -19.25 -10.04
N LEU A 142 1.37 -20.12 -9.06
CA LEU A 142 1.61 -21.54 -9.35
C LEU A 142 0.30 -22.24 -9.73
N GLU A 143 0.40 -23.24 -10.59
CA GLU A 143 -0.74 -24.10 -10.94
C GLU A 143 -1.24 -24.86 -9.70
N GLU A 144 -2.55 -25.15 -9.64
CA GLU A 144 -3.16 -25.82 -8.47
C GLU A 144 -2.53 -27.18 -8.15
N ASP A 145 -1.97 -27.86 -9.15
CA ASP A 145 -1.28 -29.14 -9.04
C ASP A 145 0.21 -29.06 -8.70
N ALA A 146 0.73 -27.85 -8.49
CA ALA A 146 2.15 -27.65 -8.18
C ALA A 146 2.66 -28.40 -6.95
N ASN A 147 1.74 -28.82 -6.06
CA ASN A 147 1.98 -29.62 -4.87
C ASN A 147 3.10 -29.08 -3.99
N VAL A 148 2.97 -27.84 -3.51
CA VAL A 148 3.87 -27.25 -2.50
C VAL A 148 3.63 -27.93 -1.17
N THR A 149 4.66 -28.55 -0.58
CA THR A 149 4.55 -29.26 0.72
C THR A 149 5.19 -28.50 1.88
N LEU A 150 6.23 -27.71 1.59
CA LEU A 150 6.95 -26.93 2.58
C LEU A 150 7.14 -25.47 2.10
N ILE A 151 6.80 -24.53 2.96
CA ILE A 151 7.08 -23.10 2.78
C ILE A 151 8.11 -22.66 3.81
N ASN A 152 9.21 -22.05 3.34
CA ASN A 152 10.25 -21.44 4.18
C ASN A 152 10.26 -19.93 3.90
N THR A 153 9.89 -19.10 4.91
CA THR A 153 9.75 -17.66 4.67
C THR A 153 9.84 -16.84 5.96
N VAL A 154 9.66 -15.54 5.86
CA VAL A 154 9.66 -14.61 7.01
C VAL A 154 8.23 -14.39 7.54
N PRO A 155 8.05 -14.09 8.84
CA PRO A 155 6.74 -13.85 9.46
C PRO A 155 5.89 -12.79 8.74
N SER A 156 6.50 -11.71 8.24
CA SER A 156 5.79 -10.66 7.48
C SER A 156 5.18 -11.18 6.18
N ALA A 157 5.90 -12.00 5.40
CA ALA A 157 5.38 -12.64 4.19
C ALA A 157 4.26 -13.64 4.51
N MET A 158 4.44 -14.46 5.56
CA MET A 158 3.42 -15.42 6.02
C MET A 158 2.13 -14.73 6.47
N THR A 159 2.23 -13.57 7.11
CA THR A 159 1.06 -12.75 7.48
C THR A 159 0.22 -12.43 6.24
N GLU A 160 0.86 -12.07 5.13
CA GLU A 160 0.16 -11.78 3.89
C GLU A 160 -0.46 -13.00 3.23
N LEU A 161 0.29 -14.11 3.17
CA LEU A 161 -0.22 -15.38 2.64
C LEU A 161 -1.45 -15.88 3.42
N THR A 162 -1.40 -15.75 4.74
CA THR A 162 -2.52 -16.14 5.62
C THR A 162 -3.73 -15.23 5.43
N ARG A 163 -3.51 -13.92 5.27
CA ARG A 163 -4.58 -12.94 5.07
C ARG A 163 -5.26 -13.09 3.72
N SER A 164 -4.49 -13.33 2.67
CA SER A 164 -4.99 -13.55 1.31
C SER A 164 -5.55 -14.96 1.09
N LYS A 165 -5.48 -15.85 2.12
CA LYS A 165 -5.86 -17.27 2.02
C LYS A 165 -5.12 -17.99 0.87
N ALA A 166 -3.87 -17.59 0.62
CA ALA A 166 -3.07 -18.06 -0.50
C ALA A 166 -2.25 -19.33 -0.21
N ILE A 167 -2.34 -19.91 0.99
CA ILE A 167 -1.60 -21.11 1.37
C ILE A 167 -2.29 -22.32 0.71
N PRO A 168 -1.60 -23.06 -0.20
CA PRO A 168 -2.17 -24.24 -0.85
C PRO A 168 -2.53 -25.34 0.14
N LYS A 169 -3.54 -26.13 -0.18
CA LYS A 169 -3.96 -27.30 0.63
C LYS A 169 -2.92 -28.41 0.72
N SER A 170 -1.94 -28.44 -0.17
CA SER A 170 -0.81 -29.38 -0.16
C SER A 170 0.25 -29.05 0.90
N VAL A 171 0.28 -27.81 1.42
CA VAL A 171 1.28 -27.39 2.41
C VAL A 171 1.02 -28.06 3.75
N ARG A 172 2.03 -28.73 4.28
CA ARG A 172 2.00 -29.40 5.60
C ARG A 172 2.94 -28.76 6.60
N THR A 173 4.08 -28.25 6.14
CA THR A 173 5.14 -27.71 6.98
C THR A 173 5.46 -26.27 6.61
N ILE A 174 5.54 -25.41 7.62
CA ILE A 174 5.88 -23.99 7.47
C ILE A 174 7.04 -23.64 8.41
N ASN A 175 8.11 -23.12 7.81
CA ASN A 175 9.27 -22.58 8.49
C ASN A 175 9.23 -21.06 8.48
N LEU A 176 9.35 -20.45 9.66
CA LEU A 176 9.35 -19.00 9.86
C LEU A 176 10.65 -18.56 10.51
N ALA A 177 11.38 -17.67 9.85
CA ALA A 177 12.69 -17.21 10.29
C ALA A 177 12.91 -15.72 10.00
N GLY A 178 13.99 -15.16 10.53
CA GLY A 178 14.48 -13.83 10.17
C GLY A 178 13.80 -12.65 10.86
N GLU A 179 12.66 -12.83 11.50
CA GLU A 179 11.92 -11.80 12.25
C GLU A 179 11.35 -12.36 13.55
N PRO A 180 11.02 -11.51 14.55
CA PRO A 180 10.30 -11.97 15.73
C PRO A 180 8.94 -12.58 15.37
N LEU A 181 8.72 -13.83 15.74
CA LEU A 181 7.47 -14.54 15.48
C LEU A 181 6.47 -14.31 16.62
N ARG A 182 5.22 -13.97 16.27
CA ARG A 182 4.11 -13.81 17.22
C ARG A 182 3.22 -15.04 17.20
N ASN A 183 2.82 -15.51 18.39
CA ASN A 183 1.94 -16.66 18.52
C ASN A 183 0.61 -16.48 17.77
N LYS A 184 0.06 -15.26 17.77
CA LYS A 184 -1.16 -14.94 17.00
C LYS A 184 -1.06 -15.30 15.50
N LEU A 185 0.09 -15.08 14.88
CA LEU A 185 0.31 -15.46 13.47
C LEU A 185 0.34 -16.99 13.36
N VAL A 186 1.06 -17.68 14.23
CA VAL A 186 1.17 -19.15 14.20
C VAL A 186 -0.21 -19.80 14.32
N GLN A 187 -1.01 -19.37 15.30
CA GLN A 187 -2.34 -19.93 15.49
C GLN A 187 -3.25 -19.65 14.31
N LYS A 188 -3.12 -18.48 13.68
CA LYS A 188 -3.84 -18.16 12.45
C LYS A 188 -3.40 -19.01 11.25
N VAL A 189 -2.13 -19.38 11.16
CA VAL A 189 -1.64 -20.35 10.17
C VAL A 189 -2.27 -21.72 10.41
N TYR A 190 -2.40 -22.14 11.65
CA TYR A 190 -3.03 -23.39 12.04
C TYR A 190 -4.56 -23.44 11.86
N GLU A 191 -5.22 -22.32 11.58
CA GLU A 191 -6.61 -22.32 11.09
C GLU A 191 -6.74 -23.03 9.73
N GLN A 192 -5.65 -23.15 8.97
CA GLN A 192 -5.55 -24.02 7.82
C GLN A 192 -5.38 -25.47 8.29
N GLU A 193 -6.41 -26.30 8.09
CA GLU A 193 -6.45 -27.68 8.63
C GLU A 193 -5.33 -28.58 8.11
N ASN A 194 -4.82 -28.29 6.90
CA ASN A 194 -3.76 -29.05 6.24
C ASN A 194 -2.36 -28.78 6.81
N VAL A 195 -2.13 -27.65 7.50
CA VAL A 195 -0.83 -27.36 8.10
C VAL A 195 -0.63 -28.17 9.37
N GLU A 196 0.34 -29.05 9.36
CA GLU A 196 0.63 -29.98 10.48
C GLU A 196 1.68 -29.42 11.43
N ARG A 197 2.69 -28.71 10.90
CA ARG A 197 3.85 -28.23 11.67
C ARG A 197 4.22 -26.80 11.30
N VAL A 198 4.45 -25.99 12.32
CA VAL A 198 5.01 -24.65 12.17
C VAL A 198 6.25 -24.54 13.04
N PHE A 199 7.39 -24.20 12.44
CA PHE A 199 8.66 -24.02 13.11
C PHE A 199 9.02 -22.54 13.21
N ASN A 200 9.56 -22.15 14.38
CA ASN A 200 10.30 -20.91 14.56
C ASN A 200 11.78 -21.21 14.46
N LEU A 201 12.46 -20.62 13.49
CA LEU A 201 13.88 -20.84 13.20
C LEU A 201 14.64 -19.54 13.41
N TYR A 202 15.77 -19.62 14.09
CA TYR A 202 16.64 -18.48 14.34
C TYR A 202 18.08 -18.83 13.98
N GLY A 203 18.79 -17.90 13.35
CA GLY A 203 20.21 -17.95 13.10
C GLY A 203 20.73 -16.68 12.42
N PRO A 204 21.98 -16.32 12.66
CA PRO A 204 22.73 -15.37 11.87
C PRO A 204 23.38 -16.06 10.66
N SER A 205 23.65 -15.33 9.58
CA SER A 205 24.39 -15.86 8.40
C SER A 205 25.76 -16.38 8.76
N GLU A 206 26.34 -15.88 9.85
CA GLU A 206 27.64 -16.29 10.39
C GLU A 206 27.62 -17.69 11.06
N ASP A 207 26.44 -18.33 11.16
CA ASP A 207 26.30 -19.74 11.60
C ASP A 207 25.37 -20.53 10.67
N THR A 208 25.59 -20.41 9.40
CA THR A 208 24.98 -21.20 8.32
C THR A 208 23.46 -21.31 8.44
N THR A 209 22.74 -20.21 8.26
CA THR A 209 21.30 -20.07 8.17
C THR A 209 20.53 -20.21 9.49
N TYR A 210 20.54 -21.39 10.13
CA TYR A 210 19.79 -21.66 11.37
C TYR A 210 20.69 -22.23 12.46
N SER A 211 20.61 -21.63 13.63
CA SER A 211 21.36 -22.03 14.84
C SER A 211 20.47 -22.68 15.90
N THR A 212 19.19 -22.25 15.97
CA THR A 212 18.21 -22.83 16.90
C THR A 212 16.86 -22.97 16.23
N PHE A 213 16.01 -23.85 16.78
CA PHE A 213 14.68 -24.11 16.28
C PHE A 213 13.72 -24.54 17.38
N THR A 214 12.43 -24.31 17.18
CA THR A 214 11.35 -24.90 17.96
C THR A 214 10.11 -25.11 17.11
N MET A 215 9.42 -26.22 17.32
CA MET A 215 8.10 -26.44 16.75
C MET A 215 7.06 -25.82 17.70
N ILE A 216 6.17 -24.99 17.15
CA ILE A 216 5.09 -24.37 17.92
C ILE A 216 3.84 -25.25 17.83
N GLU A 217 3.28 -25.61 18.97
CA GLU A 217 2.09 -26.45 19.02
C GLU A 217 0.82 -25.69 18.59
N ARG A 218 -0.09 -26.39 17.95
CA ARG A 218 -1.44 -25.90 17.66
C ARG A 218 -2.16 -25.63 18.99
N GLY A 219 -2.72 -24.44 19.16
CA GLY A 219 -3.43 -24.03 20.38
C GLY A 219 -2.50 -23.51 21.50
N ALA A 220 -1.19 -23.38 21.25
CA ALA A 220 -0.28 -22.75 22.22
C ALA A 220 -0.74 -21.35 22.59
N SER A 221 -0.64 -20.97 23.86
CA SER A 221 -1.04 -19.65 24.39
C SER A 221 0.13 -18.72 24.69
N VAL A 222 1.38 -19.24 24.65
CA VAL A 222 2.60 -18.48 24.95
C VAL A 222 3.27 -17.99 23.66
N GLU A 223 4.02 -16.88 23.79
CA GLU A 223 4.82 -16.39 22.65
C GLU A 223 5.95 -17.36 22.34
N PRO A 224 6.26 -17.58 21.04
CA PRO A 224 7.31 -18.52 20.62
C PRO A 224 8.70 -18.12 21.13
N THR A 225 9.43 -19.08 21.66
CA THR A 225 10.88 -18.95 21.89
C THR A 225 11.64 -19.17 20.59
N ILE A 226 12.96 -18.90 20.57
CA ILE A 226 13.82 -19.33 19.46
C ILE A 226 14.29 -20.78 19.64
N GLY A 227 13.82 -21.46 20.68
CA GLY A 227 13.98 -22.88 20.92
C GLY A 227 15.38 -23.29 21.39
N ARG A 228 15.85 -24.41 20.82
CA ARG A 228 17.13 -25.08 21.22
C ARG A 228 18.08 -25.15 20.04
N PRO A 229 19.41 -25.31 20.30
CA PRO A 229 20.38 -25.40 19.23
C PRO A 229 20.11 -26.59 18.28
N VAL A 230 20.41 -26.38 16.99
CA VAL A 230 20.43 -27.43 15.97
C VAL A 230 21.57 -28.40 16.22
N SER A 231 21.56 -29.58 15.58
CA SER A 231 22.61 -30.58 15.74
C SER A 231 23.99 -29.99 15.43
N ASN A 232 24.97 -30.33 16.25
CA ASN A 232 26.36 -29.83 16.19
C ASN A 232 26.54 -28.31 16.40
N THR A 233 25.54 -27.62 16.90
CA THR A 233 25.61 -26.21 17.34
C THR A 233 25.56 -26.14 18.86
N GLN A 234 26.31 -25.22 19.43
CA GLN A 234 26.36 -24.93 20.84
C GLN A 234 25.94 -23.48 21.07
N THR A 235 25.11 -23.25 22.06
CA THR A 235 24.67 -21.90 22.45
C THR A 235 25.06 -21.58 23.89
N TYR A 236 25.57 -20.38 24.10
CA TYR A 236 25.95 -19.86 25.40
C TYR A 236 25.34 -18.48 25.60
N ILE A 237 24.77 -18.23 26.77
CA ILE A 237 24.31 -16.90 27.17
C ILE A 237 25.31 -16.39 28.20
N LEU A 238 26.07 -15.36 27.80
CA LEU A 238 27.23 -14.88 28.55
C LEU A 238 27.07 -13.42 29.01
N ASP A 239 27.69 -13.11 30.16
CA ASP A 239 27.82 -11.73 30.63
C ASP A 239 28.97 -10.98 29.92
N GLY A 240 29.16 -9.69 30.24
CA GLY A 240 30.23 -8.87 29.65
C GLY A 240 31.67 -9.34 29.95
N TYR A 241 31.83 -10.32 30.84
CA TYR A 241 33.10 -10.96 31.18
C TYR A 241 33.22 -12.39 30.61
N LEU A 242 32.35 -12.76 29.67
CA LEU A 242 32.27 -14.09 29.06
C LEU A 242 31.99 -15.22 30.07
N ARG A 243 31.25 -14.95 31.12
CA ARG A 243 30.83 -15.98 32.09
C ARG A 243 29.39 -16.39 31.80
N PRO A 244 29.04 -17.69 31.93
CA PRO A 244 27.66 -18.15 31.74
C PRO A 244 26.66 -17.47 32.66
N CYS A 245 25.59 -16.96 32.14
CA CYS A 245 24.48 -16.42 32.88
C CYS A 245 23.61 -17.55 33.45
N PRO A 246 23.12 -17.44 34.71
CA PRO A 246 22.14 -18.36 35.25
C PRO A 246 20.83 -18.39 34.44
N VAL A 247 20.06 -19.48 34.54
CA VAL A 247 18.74 -19.61 33.95
C VAL A 247 17.84 -18.43 34.36
N GLY A 248 17.15 -17.82 33.44
CA GLY A 248 16.32 -16.64 33.63
C GLY A 248 17.06 -15.30 33.58
N VAL A 249 18.39 -15.29 33.65
CA VAL A 249 19.20 -14.06 33.57
C VAL A 249 19.58 -13.77 32.13
N ALA A 250 19.36 -12.52 31.72
CA ALA A 250 19.66 -12.05 30.35
C ALA A 250 21.18 -11.85 30.18
N GLY A 251 21.69 -12.24 29.01
CA GLY A 251 23.06 -12.02 28.54
C GLY A 251 23.16 -12.02 27.03
N GLU A 252 24.36 -11.86 26.47
CA GLU A 252 24.61 -11.97 25.05
C GLU A 252 24.62 -13.42 24.61
N LEU A 253 23.84 -13.72 23.56
CA LEU A 253 23.85 -15.04 22.92
C LEU A 253 25.15 -15.21 22.13
N HIS A 254 25.88 -16.28 22.42
CA HIS A 254 27.08 -16.72 21.68
C HIS A 254 26.81 -18.07 21.06
N ILE A 255 27.30 -18.29 19.88
CA ILE A 255 27.09 -19.54 19.11
C ILE A 255 28.44 -20.16 18.79
N GLY A 256 28.56 -21.47 19.05
CA GLY A 256 29.71 -22.30 18.69
C GLY A 256 29.27 -23.53 17.89
N GLY A 257 30.21 -24.25 17.32
CA GLY A 257 29.94 -25.52 16.66
C GLY A 257 30.37 -25.60 15.21
N ALA A 258 29.85 -26.62 14.53
CA ALA A 258 30.24 -26.95 13.15
C ALA A 258 29.63 -26.00 12.10
N GLY A 259 28.55 -25.29 12.43
CA GLY A 259 27.85 -24.34 11.56
C GLY A 259 28.57 -23.00 11.38
N LEU A 260 29.57 -22.69 12.21
CA LEU A 260 30.25 -21.38 12.16
C LEU A 260 30.94 -21.11 10.83
N ALA A 261 30.77 -19.88 10.34
CA ALA A 261 31.51 -19.35 9.21
C ALA A 261 33.01 -19.34 9.44
N ARG A 262 33.79 -19.43 8.37
CA ARG A 262 35.24 -19.32 8.42
C ARG A 262 35.67 -17.94 8.89
N CYS A 263 35.19 -16.92 8.22
CA CYS A 263 35.59 -15.52 8.46
C CYS A 263 34.70 -14.55 7.69
N TYR A 264 34.89 -13.27 7.91
CA TYR A 264 34.54 -12.23 6.97
C TYR A 264 35.68 -12.05 5.97
N ILE A 265 35.37 -12.13 4.66
CA ILE A 265 36.37 -11.99 3.60
C ILE A 265 37.06 -10.63 3.72
N ASN A 266 38.42 -10.65 3.62
CA ASN A 266 39.28 -9.46 3.67
C ASN A 266 39.06 -8.55 4.91
N ARG A 267 38.49 -9.08 6.01
CA ARG A 267 38.23 -8.36 7.25
C ARG A 267 38.78 -9.14 8.48
N PRO A 268 40.12 -9.29 8.60
CA PRO A 268 40.68 -10.10 9.69
C PRO A 268 40.42 -9.50 11.08
N ALA A 269 40.46 -8.17 11.22
CA ALA A 269 40.19 -7.50 12.48
C ALA A 269 38.74 -7.71 12.94
N LEU A 270 37.75 -7.53 12.04
CA LEU A 270 36.34 -7.77 12.33
C LEU A 270 36.07 -9.26 12.61
N THR A 271 36.77 -10.14 11.90
CA THR A 271 36.67 -11.58 12.15
C THR A 271 37.15 -11.90 13.56
N ALA A 272 38.29 -11.40 13.99
CA ALA A 272 38.81 -11.64 15.34
C ALA A 272 37.93 -11.01 16.43
N GLU A 273 37.28 -9.90 16.16
CA GLU A 273 36.34 -9.24 17.10
C GLU A 273 35.07 -10.07 17.30
N ARG A 274 34.53 -10.64 16.25
CA ARG A 274 33.24 -11.35 16.26
C ARG A 274 33.37 -12.86 16.48
N PHE A 275 34.42 -13.49 16.01
CA PHE A 275 34.71 -14.92 16.19
C PHE A 275 35.84 -15.08 17.20
N ILE A 276 35.48 -15.13 18.49
CA ILE A 276 36.41 -15.23 19.58
C ILE A 276 36.77 -16.70 19.93
N PRO A 277 37.89 -16.99 20.59
CA PRO A 277 38.18 -18.33 21.09
C PRO A 277 37.05 -18.82 22.00
N ASN A 278 36.70 -20.13 21.94
CA ASN A 278 35.68 -20.72 22.78
C ASN A 278 36.34 -21.17 24.10
N PRO A 279 36.08 -20.50 25.24
CA PRO A 279 36.68 -20.87 26.55
C PRO A 279 36.05 -22.13 27.17
N PHE A 280 34.97 -22.66 26.58
CA PHE A 280 34.24 -23.83 27.10
C PHE A 280 34.50 -25.10 26.28
N SER A 281 35.44 -25.07 25.33
CA SER A 281 35.77 -26.21 24.51
C SER A 281 37.25 -26.60 24.64
N ASP A 282 37.49 -27.88 24.80
CA ASP A 282 38.86 -28.46 24.82
C ASP A 282 39.43 -28.65 23.41
N SER A 283 38.60 -28.44 22.38
CA SER A 283 39.04 -28.59 20.95
C SER A 283 39.89 -27.40 20.55
N ALA A 284 41.10 -27.65 20.10
CA ALA A 284 42.01 -26.62 19.59
C ALA A 284 41.38 -25.84 18.43
N GLY A 285 41.37 -24.51 18.52
CA GLY A 285 40.81 -23.64 17.48
C GLY A 285 39.28 -23.51 17.49
N ALA A 286 38.60 -24.05 18.49
CA ALA A 286 37.17 -23.83 18.69
C ALA A 286 36.86 -22.33 18.89
N ARG A 287 35.78 -21.86 18.30
CA ARG A 287 35.39 -20.45 18.30
C ARG A 287 33.95 -20.26 18.77
N LEU A 288 33.65 -19.08 19.26
CA LEU A 288 32.31 -18.58 19.52
C LEU A 288 32.06 -17.36 18.61
N TYR A 289 30.90 -17.30 18.00
CA TYR A 289 30.40 -16.13 17.33
C TYR A 289 29.59 -15.27 18.30
N LYS A 290 29.95 -14.00 18.42
CA LYS A 290 29.22 -12.99 19.18
C LYS A 290 28.08 -12.44 18.35
N THR A 291 26.83 -12.79 18.70
CA THR A 291 25.66 -12.42 17.89
C THR A 291 25.25 -10.97 18.01
N GLY A 292 25.50 -10.34 19.18
CA GLY A 292 24.94 -9.06 19.58
C GLY A 292 23.46 -9.16 20.00
N ASP A 293 22.91 -10.36 20.09
CA ASP A 293 21.54 -10.62 20.51
C ASP A 293 21.44 -10.83 22.02
N LEU A 294 20.46 -10.17 22.67
CA LEU A 294 20.13 -10.35 24.07
C LEU A 294 19.15 -11.52 24.21
N ALA A 295 19.49 -12.49 25.04
CA ALA A 295 18.68 -13.68 25.26
C ALA A 295 18.78 -14.18 26.69
N ARG A 296 17.91 -15.12 27.07
CA ARG A 296 18.01 -15.88 28.33
C ARG A 296 17.55 -17.32 28.15
N PHE A 297 18.14 -18.24 28.95
CA PHE A 297 17.60 -19.59 29.04
C PHE A 297 16.35 -19.60 29.92
N LEU A 298 15.33 -20.31 29.50
CA LEU A 298 14.16 -20.65 30.31
C LEU A 298 14.42 -21.95 31.10
N PRO A 299 13.64 -22.23 32.17
CA PRO A 299 13.82 -23.45 32.98
C PRO A 299 13.75 -24.76 32.16
N GLY A 300 13.03 -24.75 31.04
CA GLY A 300 12.95 -25.90 30.14
C GLY A 300 14.17 -26.09 29.26
N GLY A 301 15.11 -25.16 29.22
CA GLY A 301 16.30 -25.17 28.35
C GLY A 301 16.09 -24.48 26.98
N ASP A 302 14.91 -23.96 26.71
CA ASP A 302 14.64 -23.15 25.53
C ASP A 302 15.22 -21.75 25.69
N ILE A 303 15.55 -21.11 24.57
CA ILE A 303 16.14 -19.79 24.56
C ILE A 303 15.03 -18.77 24.17
N GLU A 304 14.85 -17.77 25.05
CA GLU A 304 13.99 -16.62 24.79
C GLU A 304 14.82 -15.45 24.26
N PHE A 305 14.45 -14.95 23.08
CA PHE A 305 15.04 -13.77 22.47
C PHE A 305 14.45 -12.50 23.07
N LEU A 306 15.28 -11.58 23.56
CA LEU A 306 14.87 -10.36 24.25
C LEU A 306 15.13 -9.09 23.45
N GLY A 307 15.86 -9.18 22.32
CA GLY A 307 16.21 -8.05 21.47
C GLY A 307 17.69 -8.01 21.12
N ARG A 308 18.22 -6.81 20.83
CA ARG A 308 19.62 -6.62 20.46
C ARG A 308 20.31 -5.58 21.36
N PHE A 309 21.61 -5.78 21.59
CA PHE A 309 22.46 -4.79 22.25
C PHE A 309 22.88 -3.64 21.31
N ASP A 310 22.99 -3.94 20.01
CA ASP A 310 23.39 -3.00 18.99
C ASP A 310 22.17 -2.37 18.29
N HIS A 311 22.42 -1.45 17.37
CA HIS A 311 21.38 -0.75 16.62
C HIS A 311 20.97 -1.47 15.32
N GLN A 312 21.36 -2.72 15.16
CA GLN A 312 20.97 -3.52 14.00
C GLN A 312 19.50 -3.91 14.09
N VAL A 313 18.81 -3.82 12.98
CA VAL A 313 17.37 -4.13 12.88
C VAL A 313 17.10 -5.19 11.83
N LYS A 314 16.03 -5.96 12.03
CA LYS A 314 15.49 -6.86 11.00
C LYS A 314 14.19 -6.29 10.51
N ILE A 315 14.10 -6.00 9.20
CA ILE A 315 12.93 -5.44 8.53
C ILE A 315 12.65 -6.31 7.30
N ARG A 316 11.47 -6.94 7.27
CA ARG A 316 11.05 -7.87 6.20
C ARG A 316 12.09 -8.97 5.93
N GLY A 317 12.68 -9.48 7.00
CA GLY A 317 13.72 -10.49 6.96
C GLY A 317 15.13 -9.97 6.67
N PHE A 318 15.27 -8.76 6.14
CA PHE A 318 16.58 -8.17 5.86
C PHE A 318 17.26 -7.67 7.13
N ARG A 319 18.51 -8.06 7.30
CA ARG A 319 19.39 -7.58 8.37
C ARG A 319 19.98 -6.23 7.96
N ILE A 320 19.63 -5.16 8.65
CA ILE A 320 20.01 -3.78 8.32
C ILE A 320 20.82 -3.19 9.46
N GLU A 321 22.04 -2.75 9.15
CA GLU A 321 22.84 -1.89 10.01
C GLU A 321 22.40 -0.45 9.82
N LEU A 322 21.79 0.16 10.82
CA LEU A 322 21.36 1.57 10.75
C LEU A 322 22.56 2.50 10.47
N GLY A 323 23.73 2.17 11.02
CA GLY A 323 24.97 2.89 10.78
C GLY A 323 25.43 2.87 9.31
N GLU A 324 25.08 1.85 8.51
CA GLU A 324 25.36 1.85 7.06
C GLU A 324 24.53 2.93 6.36
N VAL A 325 23.25 3.06 6.68
CA VAL A 325 22.36 4.07 6.12
C VAL A 325 22.78 5.47 6.59
N GLU A 326 23.09 5.61 7.89
CA GLU A 326 23.61 6.86 8.48
C GLU A 326 24.91 7.31 7.80
N SER A 327 25.85 6.39 7.57
CA SER A 327 27.13 6.67 6.92
C SER A 327 26.95 7.15 5.48
N VAL A 328 26.07 6.50 4.71
CA VAL A 328 25.82 6.90 3.32
C VAL A 328 25.15 8.27 3.26
N LEU A 329 24.14 8.53 4.11
CA LEU A 329 23.48 9.84 4.19
C LEU A 329 24.43 10.94 4.68
N GLY A 330 25.29 10.65 5.64
CA GLY A 330 26.28 11.60 6.17
C GLY A 330 27.35 12.02 5.16
N ASN A 331 27.54 11.24 4.07
CA ASN A 331 28.44 11.61 2.97
C ASN A 331 27.78 12.54 1.94
N HIS A 332 26.49 12.87 2.07
CA HIS A 332 25.84 13.84 1.20
C HIS A 332 26.24 15.26 1.59
N ALA A 333 26.68 16.07 0.62
CA ALA A 333 27.26 17.40 0.87
C ALA A 333 26.35 18.36 1.66
N GLU A 334 25.04 18.21 1.52
CA GLU A 334 24.05 19.05 2.19
C GLU A 334 23.55 18.48 3.53
N VAL A 335 24.09 17.34 3.99
CA VAL A 335 23.73 16.73 5.29
C VAL A 335 24.82 17.04 6.30
N ARG A 336 24.46 17.71 7.41
CA ARG A 336 25.37 17.98 8.53
C ARG A 336 25.40 16.84 9.53
N GLU A 337 24.24 16.35 9.92
CA GLU A 337 24.06 15.28 10.88
C GLU A 337 22.88 14.41 10.48
N VAL A 338 22.95 13.13 10.79
CA VAL A 338 21.86 12.19 10.50
C VAL A 338 21.80 11.09 11.54
N VAL A 339 20.58 10.67 11.88
CA VAL A 339 20.28 9.49 12.69
C VAL A 339 19.15 8.72 12.02
N VAL A 340 19.30 7.41 11.95
CA VAL A 340 18.28 6.51 11.42
C VAL A 340 17.72 5.64 12.55
N LEU A 341 16.41 5.53 12.64
CA LEU A 341 15.72 4.68 13.62
C LEU A 341 14.74 3.74 12.92
N ASP A 342 14.48 2.60 13.57
CA ASP A 342 13.34 1.76 13.24
C ASP A 342 12.11 2.27 13.97
N THR A 343 10.98 2.32 13.27
CA THR A 343 9.67 2.66 13.83
C THR A 343 8.65 1.62 13.42
N SER A 344 7.56 1.54 14.16
CA SER A 344 6.43 0.71 13.78
C SER A 344 5.36 1.59 13.15
N SER A 345 4.90 1.24 11.95
CA SER A 345 3.73 1.89 11.34
C SER A 345 2.48 1.65 12.19
N SER A 346 1.42 2.41 11.94
CA SER A 346 0.10 2.19 12.57
C SER A 346 -0.47 0.78 12.30
N ALA A 347 -0.01 0.12 11.24
CA ALA A 347 -0.32 -1.28 10.93
C ALA A 347 0.58 -2.30 11.65
N GLY A 348 1.58 -1.84 12.42
CA GLY A 348 2.52 -2.68 13.16
C GLY A 348 3.76 -3.11 12.37
N ASP A 349 3.89 -2.70 11.11
CA ASP A 349 5.04 -3.03 10.26
C ASP A 349 6.25 -2.15 10.62
N LYS A 350 7.44 -2.76 10.76
CA LYS A 350 8.69 -2.03 10.99
C LYS A 350 9.15 -1.33 9.72
N GLN A 351 9.59 -0.07 9.88
CA GLN A 351 10.13 0.77 8.82
C GLN A 351 11.29 1.64 9.33
N LEU A 352 12.13 2.13 8.39
CA LEU A 352 13.21 3.06 8.70
C LEU A 352 12.73 4.51 8.59
N VAL A 353 13.17 5.36 9.52
CA VAL A 353 12.98 6.82 9.46
C VAL A 353 14.33 7.49 9.66
N ALA A 354 14.70 8.40 8.76
CA ALA A 354 15.93 9.19 8.84
C ALA A 354 15.62 10.58 9.40
N TYR A 355 16.33 10.97 10.45
CA TYR A 355 16.33 12.30 11.05
C TYR A 355 17.54 13.05 10.54
N VAL A 356 17.36 14.09 9.75
CA VAL A 356 18.41 14.78 9.01
C VAL A 356 18.50 16.23 9.46
N VAL A 357 19.72 16.68 9.74
CA VAL A 357 20.04 18.08 9.96
C VAL A 357 20.77 18.59 8.73
N PRO A 358 20.19 19.51 7.94
CA PRO A 358 20.83 20.07 6.76
C PRO A 358 22.05 20.95 7.11
N SER A 359 23.01 21.06 6.21
CA SER A 359 24.20 21.90 6.38
C SER A 359 23.92 23.40 6.24
N GLN A 360 22.91 23.79 5.46
CA GLN A 360 22.42 25.16 5.25
C GLN A 360 20.90 25.13 5.11
N GLU A 361 20.22 26.28 5.23
CA GLU A 361 18.76 26.41 5.02
C GLU A 361 18.31 26.16 3.56
N ALA A 362 19.08 25.45 2.79
CA ALA A 362 18.85 25.20 1.38
C ALA A 362 17.90 24.00 1.17
N SER A 363 17.32 23.97 0.02
CA SER A 363 16.38 23.12 -0.67
C SER A 363 16.56 21.58 -0.56
N LEU A 364 17.16 21.04 0.50
CA LEU A 364 17.32 19.59 0.69
C LEU A 364 15.95 18.95 0.94
N THR A 365 15.52 18.14 0.00
CA THR A 365 14.24 17.45 0.08
C THR A 365 14.42 15.95 0.31
N ALA A 366 13.37 15.30 0.83
CA ALA A 366 13.33 13.85 0.99
C ALA A 366 13.57 13.11 -0.34
N GLU A 367 13.12 13.70 -1.45
CA GLU A 367 13.29 13.11 -2.79
C GLU A 367 14.76 13.12 -3.25
N VAL A 368 15.47 14.19 -3.00
CA VAL A 368 16.93 14.30 -3.30
C VAL A 368 17.69 13.23 -2.54
N LEU A 369 17.45 13.12 -1.22
CA LEU A 369 18.12 12.11 -0.38
C LEU A 369 17.74 10.69 -0.78
N ARG A 370 16.46 10.45 -1.11
CA ARG A 370 16.00 9.13 -1.55
C ARG A 370 16.65 8.72 -2.88
N ARG A 371 16.74 9.63 -3.85
CA ARG A 371 17.44 9.41 -5.12
C ARG A 371 18.91 9.08 -4.88
N TYR A 372 19.59 9.86 -4.04
CA TYR A 372 20.99 9.63 -3.67
C TYR A 372 21.21 8.25 -3.03
N LEU A 373 20.30 7.84 -2.14
CA LEU A 373 20.38 6.53 -1.50
C LEU A 373 20.13 5.38 -2.50
N ARG A 374 19.20 5.53 -3.44
CA ARG A 374 18.91 4.50 -4.47
C ARG A 374 20.12 4.17 -5.35
N GLU A 375 21.01 5.13 -5.53
CA GLU A 375 22.25 4.92 -6.28
C GLU A 375 23.28 4.09 -5.48
N LYS A 376 23.17 4.04 -4.15
CA LYS A 376 24.18 3.48 -3.24
C LYS A 376 23.72 2.30 -2.40
N LEU A 377 22.44 2.26 -2.02
CA LEU A 377 21.86 1.25 -1.14
C LEU A 377 20.71 0.50 -1.81
N PRO A 378 20.49 -0.77 -1.43
CA PRO A 378 19.30 -1.53 -1.84
C PRO A 378 18.01 -0.89 -1.32
N ASP A 379 16.89 -1.08 -2.02
CA ASP A 379 15.60 -0.48 -1.69
C ASP A 379 15.12 -0.77 -0.26
N TYR A 380 15.41 -1.95 0.28
CA TYR A 380 15.03 -2.31 1.66
C TYR A 380 15.79 -1.54 2.75
N MET A 381 16.89 -0.84 2.41
CA MET A 381 17.66 0.03 3.31
C MET A 381 17.28 1.50 3.18
N ILE A 382 16.39 1.87 2.26
CA ILE A 382 15.99 3.26 2.06
C ILE A 382 14.93 3.64 3.10
N PRO A 383 15.13 4.72 3.88
CA PRO A 383 14.13 5.18 4.83
C PRO A 383 12.80 5.51 4.18
N ALA A 384 11.72 5.04 4.81
CA ALA A 384 10.35 5.34 4.38
C ALA A 384 10.02 6.82 4.56
N ALA A 385 10.61 7.47 5.60
CA ALA A 385 10.40 8.88 5.87
C ALA A 385 11.73 9.58 6.21
N PHE A 386 11.82 10.86 5.82
CA PHE A 386 12.91 11.77 6.17
C PHE A 386 12.36 12.94 6.97
N VAL A 387 13.02 13.22 8.08
CA VAL A 387 12.63 14.25 9.03
C VAL A 387 13.71 15.27 9.16
N PHE A 388 13.43 16.46 8.71
CA PHE A 388 14.38 17.57 8.78
C PHE A 388 14.27 18.26 10.14
N LEU A 389 15.41 18.41 10.80
CA LEU A 389 15.53 19.04 12.11
C LEU A 389 16.58 20.16 12.05
N ASN A 390 16.42 21.17 12.88
CA ASN A 390 17.45 22.23 13.05
C ASN A 390 18.68 21.70 13.81
N ALA A 391 18.47 20.77 14.75
CA ALA A 391 19.51 20.08 15.51
C ALA A 391 18.97 18.73 16.03
N LEU A 392 19.86 17.76 16.23
CA LEU A 392 19.52 16.51 16.89
C LEU A 392 19.36 16.76 18.40
N PRO A 393 18.34 16.16 19.07
CA PRO A 393 18.19 16.24 20.51
C PRO A 393 19.33 15.48 21.18
N LEU A 394 19.92 16.09 22.23
CA LEU A 394 20.99 15.49 23.00
C LEU A 394 20.54 15.18 24.42
N THR A 395 21.06 14.08 24.99
CA THR A 395 20.97 13.78 26.41
C THR A 395 21.82 14.77 27.23
N PRO A 396 21.63 14.86 28.55
CA PRO A 396 22.47 15.68 29.42
C PRO A 396 23.98 15.41 29.32
N ASN A 397 24.34 14.21 28.86
CA ASN A 397 25.74 13.79 28.65
C ASN A 397 26.26 14.06 27.23
N GLY A 398 25.53 14.84 26.40
CA GLY A 398 25.94 15.20 25.04
C GLY A 398 25.79 14.10 23.99
N LYS A 399 25.14 12.96 24.31
CA LYS A 399 24.82 11.89 23.36
C LYS A 399 23.47 12.13 22.70
N ILE A 400 23.27 11.65 21.48
CA ILE A 400 21.99 11.75 20.77
C ILE A 400 20.87 11.05 21.57
N ASP A 401 19.81 11.82 21.85
CA ASP A 401 18.61 11.28 22.52
C ASP A 401 17.65 10.63 21.51
N ARG A 402 17.89 9.34 21.26
CA ARG A 402 17.04 8.54 20.34
C ARG A 402 15.60 8.36 20.85
N ARG A 403 15.34 8.55 22.16
CA ARG A 403 13.98 8.47 22.73
C ARG A 403 13.18 9.72 22.40
N ALA A 404 13.80 10.90 22.52
CA ALA A 404 13.17 12.16 22.16
C ALA A 404 12.81 12.21 20.67
N LEU A 405 13.62 11.59 19.79
CA LEU A 405 13.33 11.48 18.37
C LEU A 405 12.07 10.64 18.09
N ARG A 406 11.89 9.52 18.81
CA ARG A 406 10.69 8.66 18.68
C ARG A 406 9.41 9.33 19.19
N LEU A 407 9.47 10.16 20.22
CA LEU A 407 8.31 10.88 20.78
C LEU A 407 7.81 12.00 19.83
N ASN A 408 8.71 12.62 19.07
CA ASN A 408 8.37 13.66 18.09
C ASN A 408 7.63 13.14 16.84
N GLU A 409 7.53 11.83 16.64
CA GLU A 409 6.72 11.23 15.56
C GLU A 409 5.23 11.42 15.78
N ALA A 410 4.77 11.42 17.04
CA ALA A 410 3.35 11.59 17.38
C ALA A 410 2.79 13.01 17.08
N SER A 411 3.66 14.00 16.86
CA SER A 411 3.30 15.40 16.59
C SER A 411 3.47 15.80 15.13
N ARG A 412 3.63 14.84 14.21
CA ARG A 412 3.87 15.09 12.79
C ARG A 412 2.61 14.97 11.98
N ASP A 413 1.76 15.92 12.14
CA ASP A 413 0.75 16.20 11.13
C ASP A 413 0.86 17.64 10.65
N GLU A 414 0.72 17.77 9.32
CA GLU A 414 0.27 18.99 8.65
C GLU A 414 1.26 20.15 8.49
N ASN A 415 2.38 19.94 7.81
CA ASN A 415 2.94 21.04 7.03
C ASN A 415 2.33 21.00 5.62
N LYS A 416 1.49 22.01 5.34
CA LYS A 416 0.86 22.45 4.07
C LYS A 416 1.39 21.73 2.80
N ARG A 417 0.92 20.51 2.56
CA ARG A 417 0.98 19.87 1.25
C ARG A 417 -0.23 20.34 0.45
N GLU A 418 -0.01 20.82 -0.75
CA GLU A 418 -1.09 21.02 -1.71
C GLU A 418 -1.61 19.64 -2.13
N VAL A 419 -2.78 19.26 -1.62
CA VAL A 419 -3.42 17.99 -1.96
C VAL A 419 -4.21 18.21 -3.25
N ILE A 420 -3.73 17.61 -4.34
CA ILE A 420 -4.47 17.59 -5.61
C ILE A 420 -5.53 16.49 -5.52
N ALA A 421 -6.80 16.91 -5.56
CA ALA A 421 -7.95 16.02 -5.48
C ALA A 421 -8.09 15.13 -6.73
N PRO A 422 -8.76 13.96 -6.63
CA PRO A 422 -9.05 13.12 -7.78
C PRO A 422 -9.94 13.84 -8.79
N ARG A 423 -9.61 13.71 -10.08
CA ARG A 423 -10.25 14.40 -11.20
C ARG A 423 -11.34 13.57 -11.89
N ASP A 424 -11.35 12.25 -11.65
CA ASP A 424 -12.37 11.33 -12.14
C ASP A 424 -12.63 10.18 -11.14
N LEU A 425 -13.63 9.35 -11.47
CA LEU A 425 -14.03 8.23 -10.62
C LEU A 425 -12.92 7.21 -10.42
N LEU A 426 -12.11 6.94 -11.45
CA LEU A 426 -11.01 5.97 -11.36
C LEU A 426 -9.92 6.47 -10.40
N GLU A 427 -9.51 7.73 -10.52
CA GLU A 427 -8.56 8.36 -9.58
C GLU A 427 -9.14 8.36 -8.16
N PHE A 428 -10.43 8.66 -8.00
CA PHE A 428 -11.09 8.62 -6.70
C PHE A 428 -11.09 7.23 -6.08
N GLN A 429 -11.41 6.19 -6.83
CA GLN A 429 -11.38 4.81 -6.35
C GLN A 429 -9.96 4.35 -5.99
N LEU A 430 -8.96 4.77 -6.77
CA LEU A 430 -7.56 4.51 -6.45
C LEU A 430 -7.11 5.24 -5.16
N VAL A 431 -7.54 6.50 -4.96
CA VAL A 431 -7.30 7.23 -3.70
C VAL A 431 -7.89 6.47 -2.53
N GLN A 432 -9.13 6.01 -2.61
CA GLN A 432 -9.76 5.21 -1.55
C GLN A 432 -8.98 3.92 -1.24
N ILE A 433 -8.55 3.20 -2.28
CA ILE A 433 -7.75 1.99 -2.12
C ILE A 433 -6.44 2.32 -1.41
N TRP A 434 -5.74 3.38 -1.82
CA TRP A 434 -4.48 3.80 -1.21
C TRP A 434 -4.64 4.26 0.23
N GLU A 435 -5.65 5.09 0.53
CA GLU A 435 -5.94 5.57 1.88
C GLU A 435 -6.18 4.42 2.86
N ASN A 436 -6.91 3.39 2.42
CA ASN A 436 -7.18 2.21 3.21
C ASN A 436 -5.92 1.33 3.38
N LEU A 437 -5.12 1.16 2.30
CA LEU A 437 -3.90 0.35 2.34
C LEU A 437 -2.80 1.00 3.18
N LEU A 438 -2.63 2.32 3.04
CA LEU A 438 -1.55 3.08 3.69
C LEU A 438 -1.97 3.63 5.05
N ASN A 439 -3.26 3.50 5.40
CA ASN A 439 -3.87 4.08 6.61
C ASN A 439 -3.50 5.57 6.80
N ARG A 440 -3.55 6.34 5.72
CA ARG A 440 -3.16 7.75 5.66
C ARG A 440 -4.18 8.54 4.86
N ARG A 441 -4.55 9.72 5.36
CA ARG A 441 -5.49 10.68 4.72
C ARG A 441 -5.06 12.11 5.04
N PRO A 442 -5.21 13.05 4.09
CA PRO A 442 -5.56 12.86 2.67
C PRO A 442 -4.36 12.39 1.84
N ILE A 443 -4.63 11.77 0.67
CA ILE A 443 -3.63 11.41 -0.34
C ILE A 443 -3.88 12.24 -1.60
N SER A 444 -2.80 12.89 -2.13
CA SER A 444 -2.80 13.57 -3.42
C SER A 444 -2.67 12.55 -4.55
N ILE A 445 -3.32 12.79 -5.70
CA ILE A 445 -3.16 11.95 -6.89
C ILE A 445 -1.74 11.93 -7.45
N THR A 446 -0.91 12.93 -7.09
CA THR A 446 0.51 13.02 -7.46
C THR A 446 1.44 12.41 -6.43
N ASP A 447 0.94 12.02 -5.26
CA ASP A 447 1.74 11.36 -4.25
C ASP A 447 2.29 10.03 -4.75
N ASN A 448 3.53 9.72 -4.36
CA ASN A 448 4.16 8.46 -4.70
C ASN A 448 3.83 7.39 -3.65
N PHE A 449 3.38 6.21 -4.11
CA PHE A 449 2.99 5.10 -3.25
C PHE A 449 4.05 4.71 -2.22
N PHE A 450 5.30 4.61 -2.68
CA PHE A 450 6.41 4.21 -1.82
C PHE A 450 6.82 5.31 -0.84
N GLU A 451 6.62 6.59 -1.21
CA GLU A 451 6.89 7.74 -0.34
C GLU A 451 5.89 7.87 0.80
N LEU A 452 4.67 7.42 0.56
CA LEU A 452 3.64 7.38 1.58
C LEU A 452 3.77 6.18 2.54
N GLY A 453 4.83 5.38 2.40
CA GLY A 453 5.07 4.17 3.19
C GLY A 453 4.62 2.87 2.51
N GLY A 454 4.22 2.94 1.24
CA GLY A 454 3.97 1.76 0.41
C GLY A 454 5.25 0.93 0.25
N HIS A 455 5.11 -0.38 0.15
CA HIS A 455 6.20 -1.32 -0.05
C HIS A 455 5.71 -2.51 -0.89
N SER A 456 6.63 -3.40 -1.27
CA SER A 456 6.32 -4.52 -2.19
C SER A 456 5.11 -5.34 -1.76
N LEU A 457 4.95 -5.64 -0.47
CA LEU A 457 3.78 -6.34 0.08
C LEU A 457 2.48 -5.53 -0.11
N LEU A 458 2.50 -4.23 0.17
CA LEU A 458 1.35 -3.35 -0.05
C LEU A 458 1.08 -3.15 -1.54
N ALA A 459 2.11 -3.20 -2.41
CA ALA A 459 1.95 -3.14 -3.86
C ALA A 459 1.17 -4.35 -4.41
N VAL A 460 1.44 -5.56 -3.90
CA VAL A 460 0.66 -6.77 -4.24
C VAL A 460 -0.79 -6.63 -3.75
N ARG A 461 -1.00 -6.10 -2.55
CA ARG A 461 -2.35 -5.81 -2.03
C ARG A 461 -3.08 -4.78 -2.88
N LEU A 462 -2.38 -3.74 -3.32
CA LEU A 462 -2.93 -2.74 -4.23
C LEU A 462 -3.40 -3.39 -5.53
N ALA A 463 -2.57 -4.22 -6.15
CA ALA A 463 -2.92 -4.92 -7.38
C ALA A 463 -4.15 -5.83 -7.20
N ALA A 464 -4.21 -6.57 -6.09
CA ALA A 464 -5.36 -7.42 -5.76
C ALA A 464 -6.64 -6.61 -5.54
N GLN A 465 -6.58 -5.47 -4.82
CA GLN A 465 -7.75 -4.62 -4.61
C GLN A 465 -8.19 -3.89 -5.87
N VAL A 466 -7.25 -3.51 -6.75
CA VAL A 466 -7.56 -2.96 -8.07
C VAL A 466 -8.29 -4.00 -8.93
N LEU A 467 -7.84 -5.26 -8.90
CA LEU A 467 -8.54 -6.34 -9.60
C LEU A 467 -9.94 -6.58 -9.03
N ASP A 468 -10.06 -6.72 -7.71
CA ASP A 468 -11.31 -7.02 -7.01
C ASP A 468 -12.36 -5.90 -7.16
N ARG A 469 -11.97 -4.64 -6.92
CA ARG A 469 -12.90 -3.50 -6.89
C ARG A 469 -13.12 -2.85 -8.25
N LEU A 470 -12.11 -2.86 -9.13
CA LEU A 470 -12.14 -2.18 -10.42
C LEU A 470 -12.22 -3.13 -11.61
N ASN A 471 -12.09 -4.44 -11.37
CA ASN A 471 -11.99 -5.50 -12.38
C ASN A 471 -10.92 -5.17 -13.44
N ARG A 472 -9.77 -4.68 -13.00
CA ARG A 472 -8.62 -4.29 -13.85
C ARG A 472 -7.34 -4.88 -13.31
N THR A 473 -6.47 -5.34 -14.20
CA THR A 473 -5.17 -5.90 -13.82
C THR A 473 -4.14 -4.79 -13.71
N LEU A 474 -3.53 -4.64 -12.53
CA LEU A 474 -2.42 -3.71 -12.31
C LEU A 474 -1.10 -4.48 -12.31
N PRO A 475 -0.26 -4.34 -13.35
CA PRO A 475 1.07 -4.95 -13.34
C PRO A 475 1.94 -4.35 -12.22
N LEU A 476 2.59 -5.17 -11.43
CA LEU A 476 3.48 -4.69 -10.34
C LEU A 476 4.64 -3.83 -10.88
N SER A 477 5.10 -4.11 -12.12
CA SER A 477 6.12 -3.31 -12.81
C SER A 477 5.71 -1.85 -13.04
N ALA A 478 4.41 -1.58 -13.16
CA ALA A 478 3.89 -0.21 -13.32
C ALA A 478 4.12 0.64 -12.08
N LEU A 479 4.09 0.04 -10.89
CA LEU A 479 4.39 0.72 -9.63
C LEU A 479 5.87 1.10 -9.50
N VAL A 480 6.76 0.33 -10.15
CA VAL A 480 8.20 0.63 -10.16
C VAL A 480 8.54 1.80 -11.09
N GLN A 481 7.80 1.96 -12.19
CA GLN A 481 8.06 2.98 -13.22
C GLN A 481 7.42 4.33 -12.93
N GLY A 482 6.38 4.39 -12.09
CA GLY A 482 5.67 5.64 -11.76
C GLY A 482 4.53 5.40 -10.79
N ALA A 483 4.86 5.35 -9.51
CA ALA A 483 3.95 4.92 -8.44
C ALA A 483 3.03 6.05 -7.95
N SER A 484 2.48 6.91 -8.81
CA SER A 484 1.44 7.88 -8.44
C SER A 484 0.05 7.41 -8.91
N ILE A 485 -0.99 7.86 -8.20
CA ILE A 485 -2.38 7.54 -8.58
C ILE A 485 -2.66 8.01 -10.01
N GLU A 486 -2.18 9.21 -10.38
CA GLU A 486 -2.31 9.75 -11.74
C GLU A 486 -1.71 8.82 -12.79
N SER A 487 -0.48 8.31 -12.56
CA SER A 487 0.20 7.41 -13.50
C SER A 487 -0.49 6.05 -13.61
N LEU A 488 -0.96 5.50 -12.49
CA LEU A 488 -1.69 4.24 -12.46
C LEU A 488 -3.07 4.37 -13.13
N ALA A 489 -3.78 5.46 -12.88
CA ALA A 489 -5.05 5.73 -13.55
C ALA A 489 -4.89 5.83 -15.07
N ARG A 490 -3.84 6.50 -15.55
CA ARG A 490 -3.50 6.58 -16.99
C ARG A 490 -3.29 5.19 -17.59
N LEU A 491 -2.53 4.33 -16.93
CA LEU A 491 -2.30 2.95 -17.39
C LEU A 491 -3.61 2.14 -17.41
N LEU A 492 -4.40 2.23 -16.35
CA LEU A 492 -5.64 1.48 -16.23
C LEU A 492 -6.71 1.96 -17.22
N ARG A 493 -6.72 3.23 -17.65
CA ARG A 493 -7.59 3.73 -18.71
C ARG A 493 -7.28 3.12 -20.09
N GLN A 494 -6.02 2.77 -20.34
CA GLN A 494 -5.60 2.12 -21.59
C GLN A 494 -6.06 0.66 -21.70
N GLN A 495 -6.35 0.00 -20.58
CA GLN A 495 -6.81 -1.38 -20.53
C GLN A 495 -8.33 -1.52 -20.77
N ALA A 496 -8.96 -0.67 -21.57
CA ALA A 496 -10.41 -0.63 -21.78
C ALA A 496 -10.97 -1.93 -22.37
N GLY A 497 -11.32 -2.85 -21.47
CA GLY A 497 -12.24 -3.96 -21.70
C GLY A 497 -13.53 -3.72 -20.90
N SER A 498 -14.67 -4.16 -21.40
CA SER A 498 -16.03 -3.90 -20.90
C SER A 498 -16.18 -4.17 -19.36
N VAL A 499 -16.14 -3.10 -18.58
CA VAL A 499 -16.49 -3.15 -17.16
C VAL A 499 -17.97 -2.79 -17.04
N GLN A 500 -18.78 -3.66 -16.42
CA GLN A 500 -20.10 -3.30 -15.93
C GLN A 500 -19.96 -2.16 -14.91
N ARG A 501 -20.25 -0.94 -15.35
CA ARG A 501 -20.17 0.25 -14.48
C ARG A 501 -21.49 0.39 -13.76
N SER A 502 -21.50 0.09 -12.46
CA SER A 502 -22.69 0.21 -11.61
C SER A 502 -23.17 1.65 -11.50
N THR A 503 -24.49 1.87 -11.57
CA THR A 503 -25.14 3.15 -11.27
C THR A 503 -24.98 3.53 -9.79
N VAL A 504 -24.92 2.54 -8.88
CA VAL A 504 -24.68 2.72 -7.45
C VAL A 504 -23.21 2.56 -7.14
N VAL A 505 -22.57 3.59 -6.63
CA VAL A 505 -21.15 3.62 -6.28
C VAL A 505 -21.01 3.74 -4.77
N ALA A 506 -20.35 2.77 -4.14
CA ALA A 506 -20.04 2.83 -2.73
C ALA A 506 -18.93 3.87 -2.49
N ILE A 507 -19.26 4.98 -1.81
CA ILE A 507 -18.28 6.00 -1.41
C ILE A 507 -17.72 5.64 -0.03
N GLN A 508 -18.57 5.25 0.91
CA GLN A 508 -18.22 4.71 2.22
C GLN A 508 -19.13 3.51 2.48
N PRO A 509 -18.74 2.27 2.16
CA PRO A 509 -19.61 1.11 2.28
C PRO A 509 -19.76 0.58 3.70
N GLU A 510 -18.85 0.96 4.60
CA GLU A 510 -18.74 0.45 5.97
C GLU A 510 -19.73 1.16 6.90
N GLY A 511 -20.27 0.43 7.88
CA GLY A 511 -21.16 0.94 8.93
C GLY A 511 -22.39 0.09 9.15
N ALA A 512 -22.99 0.20 10.34
CA ALA A 512 -24.18 -0.54 10.76
C ALA A 512 -25.50 0.27 10.66
N LYS A 513 -25.39 1.60 10.47
CA LYS A 513 -26.56 2.48 10.34
C LYS A 513 -27.22 2.34 8.96
N THR A 514 -28.45 2.81 8.83
CA THR A 514 -29.18 2.87 7.55
C THR A 514 -28.39 3.61 6.50
N PRO A 515 -28.17 3.05 5.28
CA PRO A 515 -27.44 3.69 4.21
C PRO A 515 -28.05 5.01 3.74
N PHE A 516 -27.21 5.99 3.42
CA PHE A 516 -27.61 7.22 2.77
C PHE A 516 -27.25 7.19 1.28
N PHE A 517 -28.26 7.41 0.42
CA PHE A 517 -28.13 7.42 -1.02
C PHE A 517 -28.17 8.85 -1.57
N CYS A 518 -27.11 9.29 -2.21
CA CYS A 518 -26.96 10.65 -2.68
C CYS A 518 -26.89 10.72 -4.20
N VAL A 519 -27.85 11.38 -4.83
CA VAL A 519 -27.96 11.50 -6.29
C VAL A 519 -26.98 12.56 -6.82
N HIS A 520 -26.33 12.27 -7.92
CA HIS A 520 -25.39 13.17 -8.61
C HIS A 520 -25.98 14.55 -8.96
N PRO A 521 -25.17 15.62 -9.04
CA PRO A 521 -25.58 16.91 -9.61
C PRO A 521 -25.75 16.84 -11.13
N VAL A 522 -26.08 17.97 -11.75
CA VAL A 522 -26.36 18.07 -13.19
C VAL A 522 -25.27 17.46 -14.08
N GLY A 523 -24.00 17.54 -13.70
CA GLY A 523 -22.85 16.95 -14.43
C GLY A 523 -22.79 15.43 -14.40
N GLY A 524 -23.66 14.75 -13.65
CA GLY A 524 -23.79 13.28 -13.69
C GLY A 524 -22.81 12.49 -12.83
N ASN A 525 -21.76 13.08 -12.28
CA ASN A 525 -20.77 12.40 -11.47
C ASN A 525 -20.96 12.67 -9.96
N ILE A 526 -20.40 11.82 -9.12
CA ILE A 526 -20.59 11.83 -7.67
C ILE A 526 -19.35 12.27 -6.88
N LEU A 527 -18.29 12.73 -7.56
CA LEU A 527 -17.01 13.08 -6.92
C LEU A 527 -17.16 14.23 -5.91
N CYS A 528 -18.12 15.14 -6.14
CA CYS A 528 -18.43 16.22 -5.21
C CYS A 528 -18.82 15.75 -3.81
N TYR A 529 -19.26 14.49 -3.64
CA TYR A 529 -19.64 13.92 -2.35
C TYR A 529 -18.48 13.26 -1.57
N ALA A 530 -17.29 13.21 -2.16
CA ALA A 530 -16.14 12.55 -1.55
C ALA A 530 -15.81 13.10 -0.16
N GLU A 531 -15.72 14.42 -0.04
CA GLU A 531 -15.42 15.10 1.23
C GLU A 531 -16.61 15.04 2.21
N LEU A 532 -17.84 15.12 1.72
CA LEU A 532 -19.03 14.98 2.53
C LEU A 532 -19.10 13.59 3.17
N ALA A 533 -18.90 12.54 2.38
CA ALA A 533 -18.89 11.16 2.87
C ALA A 533 -17.78 10.89 3.91
N ARG A 534 -16.62 11.53 3.75
CA ARG A 534 -15.53 11.45 4.73
C ARG A 534 -15.83 12.17 6.04
N SER A 535 -16.66 13.22 5.98
CA SER A 535 -16.99 14.08 7.11
C SER A 535 -18.20 13.59 7.89
N ILE A 536 -19.04 12.74 7.30
CA ILE A 536 -20.15 12.04 7.98
C ILE A 536 -19.58 10.93 8.88
N GLU A 537 -20.33 10.53 9.90
CA GLU A 537 -19.96 9.44 10.80
C GLU A 537 -19.59 8.14 10.05
N ARG A 538 -18.49 7.51 10.44
CA ARG A 538 -17.99 6.28 9.81
C ARG A 538 -18.96 5.09 9.88
N ASP A 539 -19.90 5.11 10.82
CA ASP A 539 -20.86 4.02 11.03
C ASP A 539 -22.08 4.09 10.09
N ARG A 540 -22.15 5.10 9.20
CA ARG A 540 -23.21 5.22 8.21
C ARG A 540 -22.70 4.96 6.79
N PRO A 541 -23.15 3.89 6.13
CA PRO A 541 -22.83 3.66 4.72
C PRO A 541 -23.33 4.82 3.84
N PHE A 542 -22.47 5.27 2.92
CA PHE A 542 -22.75 6.35 1.98
C PHE A 542 -22.58 5.85 0.54
N TYR A 543 -23.63 5.94 -0.24
CA TYR A 543 -23.64 5.54 -1.65
C TYR A 543 -23.97 6.72 -2.54
N GLY A 544 -23.19 6.90 -3.62
CA GLY A 544 -23.49 7.85 -4.68
C GLY A 544 -24.24 7.19 -5.83
N LEU A 545 -25.26 7.87 -6.35
CA LEU A 545 -26.00 7.47 -7.54
C LEU A 545 -25.45 8.25 -8.74
N GLN A 546 -24.78 7.57 -9.66
CA GLN A 546 -24.09 8.15 -10.81
C GLN A 546 -24.92 8.02 -12.09
N SER A 547 -24.86 9.01 -12.97
CA SER A 547 -25.56 8.96 -14.27
C SER A 547 -25.07 7.80 -15.15
N ALA A 548 -25.98 7.00 -15.66
CA ALA A 548 -25.70 5.89 -16.58
C ALA A 548 -25.03 6.36 -17.88
N GLY A 549 -25.31 7.58 -18.33
CA GLY A 549 -24.70 8.18 -19.51
C GLY A 549 -23.18 8.30 -19.44
N LEU A 550 -22.59 8.40 -18.23
CA LEU A 550 -21.13 8.39 -18.03
C LEU A 550 -20.50 7.02 -18.30
N ASN A 551 -21.32 5.97 -18.41
CA ASN A 551 -20.86 4.61 -18.66
C ASN A 551 -20.72 4.29 -20.15
N GLY A 552 -21.09 5.21 -21.05
CA GLY A 552 -21.05 5.01 -22.50
C GLY A 552 -22.18 4.10 -23.01
N GLU A 553 -23.25 3.92 -22.24
CA GLU A 553 -24.45 3.21 -22.72
C GLU A 553 -25.16 4.10 -23.74
N GLU A 554 -24.92 3.87 -25.02
CA GLU A 554 -25.65 4.52 -26.09
C GLU A 554 -27.14 4.17 -26.00
N GLY A 555 -27.99 5.18 -25.89
CA GLY A 555 -29.45 5.02 -25.87
C GLY A 555 -30.11 4.91 -24.48
N SER A 556 -29.35 4.81 -23.38
CA SER A 556 -29.92 4.75 -22.01
C SER A 556 -30.25 6.12 -21.41
N GLY A 557 -30.32 7.15 -22.23
CA GLY A 557 -30.63 8.51 -21.79
C GLY A 557 -32.10 8.73 -21.54
N PHE A 558 -32.50 8.66 -20.29
CA PHE A 558 -33.82 9.15 -19.88
C PHE A 558 -33.89 10.64 -20.08
N ALA A 559 -34.93 11.12 -20.81
CA ALA A 559 -35.15 12.53 -21.07
C ALA A 559 -35.92 13.21 -19.92
N ARG A 560 -36.39 12.45 -18.93
CA ARG A 560 -37.29 12.92 -17.85
C ARG A 560 -36.76 12.54 -16.48
N ILE A 561 -36.98 13.42 -15.49
CA ILE A 561 -36.58 13.19 -14.08
C ILE A 561 -37.28 11.96 -13.54
N GLU A 562 -38.53 11.72 -13.89
CA GLU A 562 -39.32 10.57 -13.43
C GLU A 562 -38.67 9.24 -13.82
N ASP A 563 -38.12 9.14 -15.02
CA ASP A 563 -37.46 7.93 -15.52
C ASP A 563 -36.09 7.72 -14.84
N ILE A 564 -35.36 8.80 -14.61
CA ILE A 564 -34.09 8.78 -13.85
C ILE A 564 -34.36 8.28 -12.42
N ALA A 565 -35.38 8.82 -11.76
CA ALA A 565 -35.76 8.43 -10.41
C ALA A 565 -36.17 6.94 -10.32
N ALA A 566 -36.98 6.46 -11.27
CA ALA A 566 -37.40 5.05 -11.33
C ALA A 566 -36.19 4.11 -11.40
N ARG A 567 -35.21 4.40 -12.29
CA ARG A 567 -33.99 3.61 -12.44
C ARG A 567 -33.14 3.64 -11.16
N TYR A 568 -33.04 4.79 -10.49
CA TYR A 568 -32.27 4.88 -9.24
C TYR A 568 -32.95 4.14 -8.10
N ILE A 569 -34.28 4.07 -8.06
CA ILE A 569 -35.02 3.23 -7.12
C ILE A 569 -34.68 1.74 -7.34
N GLU A 570 -34.65 1.26 -8.59
CA GLU A 570 -34.22 -0.11 -8.88
C GLU A 570 -32.77 -0.33 -8.43
N ALA A 571 -31.89 0.64 -8.67
CA ALA A 571 -30.48 0.52 -8.32
C ALA A 571 -30.26 0.47 -6.80
N ILE A 572 -30.92 1.34 -5.98
CA ILE A 572 -30.74 1.31 -4.52
C ILE A 572 -31.30 0.03 -3.89
N ARG A 573 -32.28 -0.60 -4.49
CA ARG A 573 -32.83 -1.90 -4.02
C ARG A 573 -31.82 -3.04 -4.10
N THR A 574 -30.80 -2.94 -4.91
CA THR A 574 -29.69 -3.91 -4.96
C THR A 574 -28.82 -3.86 -3.70
N VAL A 575 -28.82 -2.71 -2.99
CA VAL A 575 -28.08 -2.47 -1.76
C VAL A 575 -29.00 -2.61 -0.55
N GLN A 576 -30.17 -1.97 -0.60
CA GLN A 576 -31.19 -1.99 0.46
C GLN A 576 -32.55 -2.37 -0.14
N PRO A 577 -32.96 -3.63 -0.02
CA PRO A 577 -34.20 -4.15 -0.67
C PRO A 577 -35.49 -3.49 -0.22
N ALA A 578 -35.54 -2.98 1.03
CA ALA A 578 -36.74 -2.36 1.61
C ALA A 578 -36.38 -1.12 2.43
N GLY A 579 -37.32 -0.16 2.53
CA GLY A 579 -37.18 1.03 3.34
C GLY A 579 -37.11 0.77 4.86
N PRO A 580 -36.92 1.82 5.68
CA PRO A 580 -36.97 3.22 5.30
C PRO A 580 -35.70 3.69 4.55
N TYR A 581 -35.88 4.42 3.46
CA TYR A 581 -34.75 4.94 2.68
C TYR A 581 -34.34 6.34 3.17
N LEU A 582 -33.03 6.63 3.13
CA LEU A 582 -32.44 7.94 3.33
C LEU A 582 -31.91 8.42 1.99
N LEU A 583 -32.50 9.46 1.43
CA LEU A 583 -32.19 9.97 0.10
C LEU A 583 -31.64 11.39 0.20
N GLY A 584 -30.80 11.79 -0.74
CA GLY A 584 -30.39 13.17 -0.86
C GLY A 584 -29.72 13.47 -2.19
N GLY A 585 -29.30 14.72 -2.37
CA GLY A 585 -28.58 15.16 -3.55
C GLY A 585 -28.35 16.65 -3.56
N TRP A 586 -27.29 17.06 -4.25
CA TRP A 586 -26.89 18.45 -4.42
C TRP A 586 -27.43 18.98 -5.75
N SER A 587 -27.95 20.22 -5.73
CA SER A 587 -28.45 20.89 -6.92
C SER A 587 -29.52 20.06 -7.63
N PHE A 588 -29.32 19.65 -8.90
CA PHE A 588 -30.17 18.72 -9.64
C PHE A 588 -30.48 17.42 -8.89
N GLY A 589 -29.48 16.89 -8.17
CA GLY A 589 -29.61 15.64 -7.43
C GLY A 589 -30.68 15.66 -6.35
N GLY A 590 -30.91 16.82 -5.70
CA GLY A 590 -31.96 16.97 -4.71
C GLY A 590 -33.36 16.89 -5.33
N VAL A 591 -33.54 17.39 -6.54
CA VAL A 591 -34.81 17.29 -7.29
C VAL A 591 -35.11 15.84 -7.68
N VAL A 592 -34.09 15.10 -8.13
CA VAL A 592 -34.27 13.67 -8.44
C VAL A 592 -34.53 12.86 -7.16
N ALA A 593 -33.85 13.17 -6.04
CA ALA A 593 -34.10 12.51 -4.75
C ALA A 593 -35.53 12.77 -4.24
N PHE A 594 -36.06 13.98 -4.46
CA PHE A 594 -37.45 14.29 -4.19
C PHE A 594 -38.41 13.42 -5.02
N GLU A 595 -38.18 13.31 -6.32
CA GLU A 595 -39.00 12.49 -7.21
C GLU A 595 -38.89 10.99 -6.84
N MET A 596 -37.71 10.50 -6.45
CA MET A 596 -37.54 9.13 -5.95
C MET A 596 -38.43 8.90 -4.70
N ALA A 597 -38.45 9.82 -3.75
CA ALA A 597 -39.28 9.71 -2.55
C ALA A 597 -40.76 9.70 -2.89
N ARG A 598 -41.18 10.49 -3.87
CA ARG A 598 -42.56 10.52 -4.40
C ARG A 598 -42.96 9.17 -4.97
N GLN A 599 -42.14 8.59 -5.85
CA GLN A 599 -42.40 7.29 -6.47
C GLN A 599 -42.35 6.13 -5.45
N LEU A 600 -41.46 6.18 -4.46
CA LEU A 600 -41.40 5.21 -3.39
C LEU A 600 -42.69 5.23 -2.54
N LYS A 601 -43.23 6.42 -2.26
CA LYS A 601 -44.50 6.56 -1.57
C LYS A 601 -45.65 5.93 -2.37
N GLU A 602 -45.72 6.16 -3.68
CA GLU A 602 -46.73 5.52 -4.56
C GLU A 602 -46.61 3.99 -4.55
N GLN A 603 -45.42 3.45 -4.35
CA GLN A 603 -45.14 2.04 -4.21
C GLN A 603 -45.31 1.52 -2.77
N SER A 604 -45.89 2.30 -1.87
CA SER A 604 -46.09 1.97 -0.44
C SER A 604 -44.79 1.68 0.29
N GLN A 605 -43.66 2.26 -0.15
CA GLN A 605 -42.36 2.18 0.52
C GLN A 605 -42.13 3.42 1.37
N GLN A 606 -41.47 3.23 2.51
CA GLN A 606 -41.16 4.33 3.40
C GLN A 606 -39.84 5.01 2.98
N THR A 607 -39.87 6.35 2.85
CA THR A 607 -38.71 7.21 2.80
C THR A 607 -38.70 8.02 4.10
N ALA A 608 -37.65 7.87 4.89
CA ALA A 608 -37.54 8.54 6.18
C ALA A 608 -37.11 9.99 5.99
N HIS A 609 -36.11 10.23 5.14
CA HIS A 609 -35.55 11.56 4.89
C HIS A 609 -35.24 11.83 3.43
N VAL A 610 -35.44 13.09 3.02
CA VAL A 610 -34.92 13.67 1.78
C VAL A 610 -34.09 14.90 2.12
N ALA A 611 -32.77 14.83 1.93
CA ALA A 611 -31.84 15.92 2.13
C ALA A 611 -31.52 16.60 0.78
N MET A 612 -32.04 17.80 0.59
CA MET A 612 -31.82 18.62 -0.60
C MET A 612 -30.67 19.62 -0.30
N LEU A 613 -29.53 19.44 -0.96
CA LEU A 613 -28.36 20.29 -0.74
C LEU A 613 -28.37 21.40 -1.82
N ASP A 614 -28.67 22.61 -1.43
CA ASP A 614 -28.78 23.81 -2.28
C ASP A 614 -29.49 23.57 -3.62
N SER A 615 -30.63 22.91 -3.55
CA SER A 615 -31.40 22.45 -4.72
C SER A 615 -32.56 23.39 -4.97
N TRP A 616 -32.59 24.05 -6.14
CA TRP A 616 -33.69 24.91 -6.56
C TRP A 616 -34.90 24.11 -7.02
N ALA A 617 -36.09 24.62 -6.73
CA ALA A 617 -37.32 24.08 -7.29
C ALA A 617 -37.40 24.38 -8.79
N PRO A 618 -37.88 23.44 -9.61
CA PRO A 618 -38.17 23.73 -11.03
C PRO A 618 -39.18 24.85 -11.19
N ALA A 619 -39.06 25.65 -12.26
CA ALA A 619 -39.86 26.85 -12.46
C ALA A 619 -41.37 26.61 -12.67
N GLY A 620 -41.79 25.33 -12.87
CA GLY A 620 -43.17 24.97 -13.23
C GLY A 620 -43.51 25.43 -14.65
N SER A 621 -44.63 24.97 -15.21
CA SER A 621 -45.06 25.08 -16.61
C SER A 621 -44.30 26.03 -17.53
N PRO A 622 -43.87 25.63 -18.73
CA PRO A 622 -43.19 26.50 -19.65
C PRO A 622 -44.09 27.69 -19.99
N THR A 623 -43.61 28.90 -19.69
CA THR A 623 -44.24 30.08 -20.25
C THR A 623 -44.22 29.99 -21.76
N PRO A 624 -45.25 30.44 -22.52
CA PRO A 624 -45.31 30.30 -23.97
C PRO A 624 -44.17 30.96 -24.77
N ASN A 625 -43.29 31.68 -24.06
CA ASN A 625 -42.15 32.41 -24.64
C ASN A 625 -40.78 31.89 -24.12
N ASN A 626 -40.72 30.66 -23.66
CA ASN A 626 -39.44 30.11 -23.22
C ASN A 626 -38.64 29.75 -24.48
N ASP A 627 -37.80 30.68 -24.93
CA ASP A 627 -36.72 30.35 -25.83
C ASP A 627 -35.92 29.18 -25.25
N ARG A 628 -36.06 27.99 -25.84
CA ARG A 628 -35.32 26.81 -25.44
C ARG A 628 -33.85 27.21 -25.41
N LEU A 629 -33.23 27.11 -24.20
CA LEU A 629 -31.78 27.36 -24.06
C LEU A 629 -31.05 26.70 -25.19
N SER A 630 -30.30 27.47 -25.97
CA SER A 630 -29.50 26.92 -27.05
C SER A 630 -28.42 25.99 -26.53
N SER A 631 -27.89 25.10 -27.34
CA SER A 631 -26.76 24.24 -26.91
C SER A 631 -25.54 25.07 -26.53
N SER A 632 -25.38 26.29 -27.07
CA SER A 632 -24.34 27.24 -26.66
C SER A 632 -24.55 27.78 -25.23
N ASP A 633 -25.78 28.09 -24.83
CA ASP A 633 -26.10 28.54 -23.46
C ASP A 633 -25.85 27.42 -22.43
N LEU A 634 -26.18 26.18 -22.83
CA LEU A 634 -25.91 25.00 -21.97
C LEU A 634 -24.42 24.70 -21.92
N ALA A 635 -23.64 24.90 -22.97
CA ALA A 635 -22.17 24.78 -22.92
C ALA A 635 -21.56 25.83 -21.99
N ALA A 636 -22.04 27.08 -22.03
CA ALA A 636 -21.60 28.12 -21.08
C ALA A 636 -21.88 27.75 -19.63
N ARG A 637 -23.06 27.20 -19.34
CA ARG A 637 -23.43 26.71 -18.00
C ARG A 637 -22.60 25.52 -17.57
N PHE A 638 -22.31 24.58 -18.46
CA PHE A 638 -21.42 23.43 -18.19
C PHE A 638 -20.02 23.88 -17.77
N LEU A 639 -19.50 24.90 -18.43
CA LEU A 639 -18.19 25.46 -18.10
C LEU A 639 -18.18 26.17 -16.76
N ALA A 640 -19.23 26.95 -16.49
CA ALA A 640 -19.41 27.60 -15.19
C ALA A 640 -19.52 26.56 -14.06
N ASP A 641 -20.16 25.42 -14.30
CA ASP A 641 -20.28 24.32 -13.36
C ASP A 641 -18.92 23.67 -13.08
N ILE A 642 -18.14 23.37 -14.13
CA ILE A 642 -16.76 22.84 -14.00
C ILE A 642 -15.86 23.82 -13.23
N ALA A 643 -15.92 25.11 -13.53
CA ALA A 643 -15.16 26.16 -12.86
C ALA A 643 -15.56 26.27 -11.38
N GLY A 644 -16.85 26.32 -11.09
CA GLY A 644 -17.37 26.41 -9.73
C GLY A 644 -16.98 25.22 -8.87
N ILE A 645 -17.08 24.00 -9.39
CA ILE A 645 -16.68 22.76 -8.69
C ILE A 645 -15.18 22.75 -8.42
N SER A 646 -14.35 23.24 -9.35
CA SER A 646 -12.89 23.24 -9.20
C SER A 646 -12.37 24.34 -8.24
N GLY A 647 -13.18 25.35 -7.94
CA GLY A 647 -12.76 26.54 -7.19
C GLY A 647 -11.68 27.37 -7.91
N LYS A 648 -11.50 27.17 -9.23
CA LYS A 648 -10.51 27.87 -10.05
C LYS A 648 -11.22 28.81 -11.02
N ASP A 649 -10.70 30.03 -11.18
CA ASP A 649 -11.21 31.00 -12.16
C ASP A 649 -10.85 30.53 -13.58
N LEU A 650 -11.84 30.00 -14.28
CA LEU A 650 -11.79 29.80 -15.73
C LEU A 650 -12.14 31.13 -16.41
N THR A 651 -11.14 31.86 -16.86
CA THR A 651 -11.34 33.02 -17.75
C THR A 651 -11.49 32.51 -19.18
N ILE A 652 -12.72 32.15 -19.54
CA ILE A 652 -13.04 31.85 -20.94
C ILE A 652 -13.57 33.11 -21.55
N ASP A 653 -12.95 33.57 -22.65
CA ASP A 653 -13.50 34.62 -23.49
C ASP A 653 -14.70 34.04 -24.29
N PHE A 654 -15.89 34.21 -23.71
CA PHE A 654 -17.12 33.67 -24.28
C PHE A 654 -17.46 34.29 -25.62
N ASP A 655 -17.07 35.53 -25.90
CA ASP A 655 -17.34 36.22 -27.15
C ASP A 655 -16.51 35.61 -28.28
N LEU A 656 -15.31 35.15 -28.03
CA LEU A 656 -14.48 34.44 -29.01
C LEU A 656 -14.94 33.00 -29.25
N THR A 657 -15.47 32.31 -28.21
CA THR A 657 -15.92 30.92 -28.35
C THR A 657 -17.26 30.80 -29.06
N GLN A 658 -18.18 31.76 -28.94
CA GLN A 658 -19.47 31.74 -29.65
C GLN A 658 -19.36 31.76 -31.16
N GLN A 659 -18.21 32.19 -31.72
CA GLN A 659 -17.94 32.18 -33.18
C GLN A 659 -17.38 30.86 -33.70
N LEU A 660 -17.03 29.93 -32.82
CA LEU A 660 -16.46 28.61 -33.16
C LEU A 660 -17.57 27.55 -33.35
N ALA A 661 -17.31 26.55 -34.15
CA ALA A 661 -18.17 25.37 -34.21
C ALA A 661 -18.22 24.64 -32.87
N PRO A 662 -19.33 23.97 -32.46
CA PRO A 662 -19.49 23.36 -31.15
C PRO A 662 -18.35 22.43 -30.72
N GLN A 663 -17.76 21.69 -31.65
CA GLN A 663 -16.61 20.80 -31.38
C GLN A 663 -15.31 21.57 -31.10
N GLU A 664 -15.10 22.72 -31.72
CA GLU A 664 -13.95 23.58 -31.51
C GLU A 664 -14.06 24.31 -30.15
N GLN A 665 -15.29 24.68 -29.76
CA GLN A 665 -15.58 25.21 -28.41
C GLN A 665 -15.19 24.21 -27.34
N LEU A 666 -15.64 22.95 -27.45
CA LEU A 666 -15.31 21.88 -26.48
C LEU A 666 -13.81 21.57 -26.43
N ARG A 667 -13.10 21.66 -27.56
CA ARG A 667 -11.64 21.46 -27.59
C ARG A 667 -10.90 22.57 -26.87
N SER A 668 -11.25 23.84 -27.13
CA SER A 668 -10.63 24.98 -26.41
C SER A 668 -10.82 24.89 -24.89
N VAL A 669 -12.01 24.48 -24.48
CA VAL A 669 -12.35 24.24 -23.07
C VAL A 669 -11.52 23.12 -22.45
N LEU A 670 -11.38 22.00 -23.17
CA LEU A 670 -10.58 20.87 -22.72
C LEU A 670 -9.12 21.28 -22.50
N GLU A 671 -8.53 22.00 -23.45
CA GLU A 671 -7.14 22.46 -23.38
C GLU A 671 -6.92 23.38 -22.17
N GLN A 672 -7.84 24.29 -21.89
CA GLN A 672 -7.76 25.17 -20.72
C GLN A 672 -7.97 24.40 -19.41
N ALA A 673 -8.97 23.53 -19.33
CA ALA A 673 -9.23 22.75 -18.14
C ALA A 673 -8.08 21.78 -17.78
N ILE A 674 -7.41 21.23 -18.81
CA ILE A 674 -6.19 20.43 -18.63
C ILE A 674 -5.04 21.32 -18.15
N SER A 675 -4.82 22.49 -18.76
CA SER A 675 -3.72 23.40 -18.39
C SER A 675 -3.82 23.89 -16.94
N LEU A 676 -5.04 24.05 -16.45
CA LEU A 676 -5.34 24.42 -15.05
C LEU A 676 -5.35 23.21 -14.09
N GLY A 677 -5.14 21.98 -14.60
CA GLY A 677 -5.15 20.77 -13.80
C GLY A 677 -6.54 20.41 -13.21
N ILE A 678 -7.61 20.86 -13.87
CA ILE A 678 -9.01 20.56 -13.51
C ILE A 678 -9.41 19.19 -14.06
N LEU A 679 -8.96 18.89 -15.28
CA LEU A 679 -9.19 17.61 -15.94
C LEU A 679 -7.89 16.83 -16.16
N PRO A 680 -7.94 15.48 -16.25
CA PRO A 680 -6.77 14.66 -16.55
C PRO A 680 -6.08 15.07 -17.86
N ALA A 681 -4.74 15.11 -17.85
CA ALA A 681 -3.95 15.51 -19.02
C ALA A 681 -4.10 14.57 -20.23
N ASP A 682 -4.57 13.35 -20.02
CA ASP A 682 -4.85 12.32 -21.04
C ASP A 682 -6.32 12.27 -21.49
N MET A 683 -7.17 13.20 -21.01
CA MET A 683 -8.58 13.28 -21.43
C MET A 683 -8.68 13.70 -22.89
N LYS A 684 -9.51 12.98 -23.64
CA LYS A 684 -9.78 13.25 -25.06
C LYS A 684 -11.04 14.08 -25.21
N VAL A 685 -11.16 14.81 -26.32
CA VAL A 685 -12.35 15.61 -26.68
C VAL A 685 -13.63 14.76 -26.62
N ALA A 686 -13.61 13.53 -27.11
CA ALA A 686 -14.76 12.63 -27.08
C ALA A 686 -15.23 12.30 -25.64
N GLN A 687 -14.34 12.32 -24.64
CA GLN A 687 -14.71 12.13 -23.25
C GLN A 687 -15.37 13.39 -22.66
N LEU A 688 -14.90 14.57 -23.05
CA LEU A 688 -15.54 15.83 -22.69
C LEU A 688 -16.92 15.97 -23.33
N GLU A 689 -17.07 15.58 -24.60
CA GLU A 689 -18.36 15.50 -25.29
C GLU A 689 -19.34 14.59 -24.54
N LEU A 690 -18.89 13.46 -24.02
CA LEU A 690 -19.71 12.57 -23.20
C LEU A 690 -20.20 13.26 -21.93
N LEU A 691 -19.31 13.97 -21.23
CA LEU A 691 -19.67 14.73 -20.00
C LEU A 691 -20.67 15.84 -20.33
N PHE A 692 -20.44 16.58 -21.41
CA PHE A 692 -21.35 17.63 -21.86
C PHE A 692 -22.72 17.08 -22.26
N ASN A 693 -22.79 15.96 -22.98
CA ASN A 693 -24.03 15.31 -23.37
C ASN A 693 -24.86 14.87 -22.13
N VAL A 694 -24.19 14.40 -21.08
CA VAL A 694 -24.83 14.05 -19.80
C VAL A 694 -25.36 15.32 -19.13
N PHE A 695 -24.55 16.37 -19.04
CA PHE A 695 -24.94 17.65 -18.49
C PHE A 695 -26.15 18.25 -19.24
N GLU A 696 -26.09 18.35 -20.55
CA GLU A 696 -27.16 18.90 -21.39
C GLU A 696 -28.47 18.14 -21.18
N ARG A 697 -28.42 16.81 -21.14
CA ARG A 697 -29.61 15.97 -20.93
C ARG A 697 -30.23 16.19 -19.54
N ASN A 698 -29.42 16.18 -18.50
CA ASN A 698 -29.88 16.41 -17.15
C ASN A 698 -30.45 17.84 -16.98
N ALA A 699 -29.81 18.85 -17.57
CA ALA A 699 -30.29 20.22 -17.55
C ALA A 699 -31.65 20.37 -18.27
N ARG A 700 -31.82 19.72 -19.41
CA ARG A 700 -33.12 19.70 -20.16
C ARG A 700 -34.20 18.98 -19.32
N ALA A 701 -33.88 17.81 -18.75
CA ALA A 701 -34.80 17.06 -17.90
C ALA A 701 -35.25 17.91 -16.69
N PHE A 702 -34.35 18.71 -16.12
CA PHE A 702 -34.68 19.63 -15.03
C PHE A 702 -35.62 20.75 -15.46
N LEU A 703 -35.39 21.36 -16.62
CA LEU A 703 -36.21 22.45 -17.17
C LEU A 703 -37.62 21.99 -17.55
N ASP A 704 -37.77 20.74 -17.97
CA ASP A 704 -39.05 20.15 -18.41
C ASP A 704 -39.84 19.53 -17.24
N TYR A 705 -39.23 19.41 -16.04
CA TYR A 705 -39.89 18.80 -14.87
C TYR A 705 -40.76 19.76 -14.09
N SER A 706 -41.95 19.32 -13.73
CA SER A 706 -42.89 20.03 -12.90
C SER A 706 -43.37 19.12 -11.76
N PRO A 707 -42.87 19.36 -10.52
CA PRO A 707 -43.31 18.55 -9.38
C PRO A 707 -44.81 18.66 -9.14
N PRO A 708 -45.51 17.56 -8.89
CA PRO A 708 -46.89 17.63 -8.45
C PRO A 708 -46.99 18.16 -7.00
N ASN A 709 -48.06 18.90 -6.70
CA ASN A 709 -48.39 19.29 -5.31
C ASN A 709 -48.85 18.05 -4.53
N LEU A 710 -48.03 17.56 -3.61
CA LEU A 710 -48.31 16.36 -2.84
C LEU A 710 -47.89 16.53 -1.37
N GLU A 711 -48.69 16.03 -0.46
CA GLU A 711 -48.23 15.76 0.90
C GLU A 711 -47.25 14.60 0.87
N MET A 712 -45.99 14.88 1.18
CA MET A 712 -44.96 13.85 1.30
C MET A 712 -44.98 13.27 2.71
N GLY A 713 -45.05 11.96 2.86
CA GLY A 713 -44.96 11.31 4.18
C GLY A 713 -43.52 11.26 4.76
N SER A 714 -42.58 11.93 4.11
CA SER A 714 -41.15 11.97 4.45
C SER A 714 -40.79 13.35 4.98
N ARG A 715 -39.81 13.41 5.88
CA ARG A 715 -39.22 14.69 6.31
C ARG A 715 -38.30 15.20 5.18
N ILE A 716 -38.56 16.44 4.73
CA ILE A 716 -37.76 17.07 3.67
C ILE A 716 -36.98 18.23 4.29
N VAL A 717 -35.67 18.19 4.14
CA VAL A 717 -34.77 19.23 4.67
C VAL A 717 -33.96 19.83 3.51
N LEU A 718 -34.09 21.16 3.35
CA LEU A 718 -33.30 21.95 2.42
C LEU A 718 -32.09 22.55 3.14
N PHE A 719 -30.89 22.11 2.82
CA PHE A 719 -29.65 22.72 3.27
C PHE A 719 -29.28 23.83 2.27
N ARG A 720 -29.46 25.09 2.66
CA ARG A 720 -29.25 26.26 1.79
C ARG A 720 -27.87 26.87 2.03
N ALA A 721 -27.17 27.22 0.96
CA ALA A 721 -25.91 27.94 1.03
C ALA A 721 -26.12 29.40 1.47
N SER A 722 -25.36 29.88 2.50
CA SER A 722 -25.51 31.20 3.10
C SER A 722 -24.84 32.34 2.33
N ASP A 723 -23.78 32.02 1.52
CA ASP A 723 -22.91 33.00 0.87
C ASP A 723 -23.28 33.18 -0.62
N GLY A 724 -24.48 33.64 -0.91
CA GLY A 724 -24.88 33.82 -2.30
C GLY A 724 -26.08 34.73 -2.51
N LYS A 725 -26.18 35.34 -3.70
CA LYS A 725 -27.30 36.18 -4.13
C LYS A 725 -28.61 35.40 -4.35
N SER A 726 -28.73 34.19 -3.83
CA SER A 726 -29.89 33.32 -4.03
C SER A 726 -31.19 33.80 -3.42
N GLU A 727 -31.14 34.77 -2.50
CA GLU A 727 -32.34 35.36 -1.88
C GLU A 727 -33.14 36.27 -2.82
N GLU A 728 -32.53 36.82 -3.87
CA GLU A 728 -33.18 37.83 -4.74
C GLU A 728 -34.14 37.22 -5.76
N LEU A 729 -34.04 35.93 -6.13
CA LEU A 729 -34.80 35.33 -7.24
C LEU A 729 -35.98 34.42 -6.79
N ASP A 730 -35.83 33.59 -5.71
CA ASP A 730 -36.82 32.56 -5.35
C ASP A 730 -37.11 32.47 -3.82
N GLY A 731 -36.62 33.44 -3.05
CA GLY A 731 -36.82 33.52 -1.59
C GLY A 731 -36.12 32.42 -0.78
N PRO A 732 -36.37 32.35 0.53
CA PRO A 732 -35.63 31.52 1.48
C PRO A 732 -35.82 30.02 1.26
N THR A 733 -36.79 29.58 0.50
CA THR A 733 -37.10 28.17 0.20
C THR A 733 -36.59 27.70 -1.16
N LEU A 734 -35.80 28.51 -1.88
CA LEU A 734 -35.37 28.25 -3.25
C LEU A 734 -36.51 27.79 -4.17
N GLY A 735 -37.73 28.41 -4.00
CA GLY A 735 -38.91 28.11 -4.78
C GLY A 735 -39.74 26.90 -4.38
N TRP A 736 -39.29 26.07 -3.43
CA TRP A 736 -39.97 24.83 -3.02
C TRP A 736 -41.30 25.09 -2.27
N ASN A 737 -41.53 26.28 -1.71
CA ASN A 737 -42.80 26.65 -1.10
C ASN A 737 -44.00 26.57 -2.06
N ARG A 738 -43.76 26.53 -3.39
CA ARG A 738 -44.78 26.32 -4.43
C ARG A 738 -45.34 24.89 -4.42
N TYR A 739 -44.57 23.93 -3.91
CA TYR A 739 -44.86 22.49 -3.99
C TYR A 739 -45.00 21.82 -2.62
N LEU A 740 -44.37 22.38 -1.58
CA LEU A 740 -44.20 21.76 -0.26
C LEU A 740 -44.70 22.67 0.86
N SER A 741 -45.86 23.19 0.82
CA SER A 741 -46.48 24.04 1.86
C SER A 741 -45.69 24.12 3.20
N ASP A 742 -46.14 23.47 4.27
CA ASP A 742 -45.54 23.52 5.61
C ASP A 742 -44.59 22.33 5.92
N GLN A 743 -44.25 21.52 4.93
CA GLN A 743 -43.45 20.27 5.12
C GLN A 743 -41.94 20.45 4.91
N LEU A 744 -41.48 21.63 4.51
CA LEU A 744 -40.11 21.93 4.22
C LEU A 744 -39.40 22.55 5.43
N GLU A 745 -38.38 21.84 5.93
CA GLU A 745 -37.43 22.41 6.91
C GLU A 745 -36.26 23.05 6.13
N VAL A 746 -35.90 24.29 6.43
CA VAL A 746 -34.76 24.98 5.81
C VAL A 746 -33.65 25.14 6.85
N ARG A 747 -32.42 24.80 6.48
CA ARG A 747 -31.22 24.99 7.30
C ARG A 747 -30.14 25.70 6.50
N ASP A 748 -29.60 26.76 7.04
CA ASP A 748 -28.52 27.50 6.43
C ASP A 748 -27.15 26.80 6.70
N VAL A 749 -26.33 26.73 5.65
CA VAL A 749 -24.99 26.15 5.69
C VAL A 749 -24.00 27.16 5.12
N THR A 750 -22.85 27.29 5.75
CA THR A 750 -21.77 28.20 5.31
C THR A 750 -21.26 27.85 3.90
N GLY A 751 -20.97 28.88 3.11
CA GLY A 751 -20.49 28.77 1.75
C GLY A 751 -21.53 29.13 0.69
N ASN A 752 -21.09 29.15 -0.57
CA ASN A 752 -21.96 29.33 -1.75
C ASN A 752 -22.35 27.96 -2.34
N HIS A 753 -23.10 27.96 -3.45
CA HIS A 753 -23.57 26.76 -4.14
C HIS A 753 -22.49 25.68 -4.31
N TYR A 754 -21.28 26.06 -4.68
CA TYR A 754 -20.15 25.12 -4.90
C TYR A 754 -19.31 24.90 -3.64
N SER A 755 -19.01 25.96 -2.91
CA SER A 755 -18.08 25.90 -1.77
C SER A 755 -18.66 25.23 -0.51
N MET A 756 -19.99 25.03 -0.40
CA MET A 756 -20.60 24.30 0.70
C MET A 756 -20.14 22.84 0.82
N LEU A 757 -19.72 22.24 -0.30
CA LEU A 757 -19.18 20.88 -0.36
C LEU A 757 -17.63 20.86 -0.30
N ALA A 758 -16.97 22.02 -0.31
CA ALA A 758 -15.52 22.11 -0.19
C ALA A 758 -15.03 21.83 1.23
N SER A 759 -13.78 21.39 1.36
CA SER A 759 -13.15 20.97 2.64
C SER A 759 -13.27 22.01 3.77
N SER A 760 -13.35 23.30 3.44
CA SER A 760 -13.53 24.38 4.43
C SER A 760 -14.91 24.40 5.09
N ASN A 761 -15.98 24.03 4.39
CA ASN A 761 -17.36 24.20 4.82
C ASN A 761 -18.10 22.87 5.04
N VAL A 762 -17.65 21.81 4.38
CA VAL A 762 -18.32 20.50 4.35
C VAL A 762 -18.51 19.87 5.73
N ARG A 763 -17.66 20.18 6.70
CA ARG A 763 -17.79 19.65 8.08
C ARG A 763 -19.07 20.14 8.75
N ALA A 764 -19.39 21.43 8.65
CA ALA A 764 -20.62 21.99 9.21
C ALA A 764 -21.87 21.39 8.54
N LEU A 765 -21.84 21.19 7.21
CA LEU A 765 -22.90 20.49 6.49
C LEU A 765 -23.02 19.03 6.97
N ALA A 766 -21.92 18.30 7.11
CA ALA A 766 -21.91 16.90 7.53
C ALA A 766 -22.48 16.73 8.95
N GLU A 767 -22.13 17.62 9.89
CA GLU A 767 -22.68 17.61 11.26
C GLU A 767 -24.20 17.84 11.26
N GLN A 768 -24.69 18.83 10.54
CA GLN A 768 -26.13 19.11 10.43
C GLN A 768 -26.89 17.98 9.73
N LEU A 769 -26.30 17.40 8.66
CA LEU A 769 -26.86 16.27 7.93
C LEU A 769 -26.92 15.03 8.81
N SER A 770 -25.84 14.69 9.54
CA SER A 770 -25.82 13.55 10.48
C SER A 770 -26.89 13.67 11.54
N MET A 771 -27.07 14.85 12.17
CA MET A 771 -28.13 15.07 13.13
C MET A 771 -29.54 14.87 12.54
N CYS A 772 -29.74 15.26 11.28
CA CYS A 772 -31.00 15.03 10.60
C CYS A 772 -31.25 13.54 10.34
N LEU A 773 -30.24 12.83 9.85
CA LEU A 773 -30.33 11.42 9.50
C LEU A 773 -30.50 10.51 10.74
N ASP A 774 -30.03 10.95 11.92
CA ASP A 774 -30.15 10.20 13.19
C ASP A 774 -31.47 10.45 13.93
N SER A 775 -32.15 11.56 13.68
CA SER A 775 -33.36 11.97 14.41
C SER A 775 -34.59 11.07 14.21
N LEU A 776 -34.47 9.93 13.52
CA LEU A 776 -35.54 9.01 13.15
C LEU A 776 -35.38 7.58 13.69
N ILE A 777 -34.35 7.33 14.49
CA ILE A 777 -34.11 5.98 15.09
C ILE A 777 -34.64 5.94 16.55
N SER A 778 -35.31 7.01 17.01
CA SER A 778 -35.97 7.07 18.32
C SER A 778 -37.46 6.81 18.22
#